data_270e97dfbe083aec5860cc210889c1f0
#
_entry.id   270e97dfbe083aec5860cc210889c1f0
#
_cell.length_a   1.000
_cell.length_b   1.000
_cell.length_c   1.000
_cell.angle_alpha   90.00
_cell.angle_beta   90.00
_cell.angle_gamma   90.00
#
_symmetry.space_group_name_H-M   'P 1'
#
loop_
_entity.id
_entity.type
_entity.pdbx_description
1 polymer ?
#
loop_
_entity_poly.entity_id
_entity_poly.type
_entity_poly.pdbx_seq_one_letter_code
_entity_poly.pdbx_strand_id
1 'polypeptide(L)'
;MSEPVRKLTFAEADARDDADALLGHEWLVTNGLGGFASSTVACVPTRRYHGLLVSALPTPLGRTVMLNHISEWVRLPNGARFQIGGQERAGGVLEMPGAHYLAEFRLEEGLPVWRYEVDGAVVEKRVLMLHGQNTVHVNYHLAEGDGPVRLKLRPALQFRPLEEAVHDSINEPYTITAVEDRLELCTGHTYPPLRLKIYGLRATFALDGGKLQNVYYRTEDRRGYPHVGELWSPGYFSVDVTEETSATLVGSTEEWELIRALSPEDAQAAEHERRERLLAAADPKARRGVGGELVLAADQFVITPSGRQQDAARAHAAGEEVRSVIAGYHWFTDWGRDTMISLEGLTCTTGRFREAGWILRTFGQYIRDGLIPNMFPDGSNEGLYHTADATLWFFHALDRYLKATDDRVTLEVLLPKMHDIVKCHLEGTRFGIHVDPKDGLLVQGAEGYQLTWMDAKCNGWVVTPRRGKAVEINALWYNALKLLKGWTREARGEASARDLDAHAERCRRSFNERFWYEEGGYLYDVVESWEKHGENDSACRPNQLFAISLEHAVLERPRWDSVLEVAREKLLTPVGLRSLSPDHPDFKPTYHGDLQTRDAAYHQGTVWAWLIGPFVDAWLKVHPEDRAGARRFLEGFVPHLDEACVGSISEVFDAVEPFTPRGCIAQAWSVAEVLRCWVLTSEQAGR
;
A
#
# COMPACT_ATOMS: atom_id res chain seq x y z
N MET A 1 -7.70 21.31 19.63
CA MET A 1 -7.72 20.64 18.30
C MET A 1 -6.28 20.57 17.81
N SER A 2 -5.77 19.41 17.43
CA SER A 2 -4.47 19.30 16.75
C SER A 2 -4.55 20.07 15.42
N GLU A 3 -3.49 20.80 15.06
CA GLU A 3 -3.43 21.42 13.73
C GLU A 3 -3.55 20.34 12.66
N PRO A 4 -4.33 20.58 11.57
CA PRO A 4 -4.39 19.64 10.46
C PRO A 4 -3.00 19.44 9.87
N VAL A 5 -2.61 18.19 9.64
CA VAL A 5 -1.26 17.85 9.15
C VAL A 5 -1.14 18.18 7.66
N ARG A 6 -2.20 17.93 6.88
CA ARG A 6 -2.24 18.14 5.42
C ARG A 6 -3.54 18.82 5.00
N LYS A 7 -3.45 19.81 4.11
CA LYS A 7 -4.60 20.64 3.73
C LYS A 7 -4.56 21.06 2.27
N LEU A 8 -5.65 20.78 1.56
CA LEU A 8 -5.93 21.28 0.22
C LEU A 8 -7.02 22.34 0.29
N THR A 9 -6.81 23.50 -0.33
CA THR A 9 -7.78 24.60 -0.36
C THR A 9 -8.30 24.82 -1.76
N PHE A 10 -9.61 25.02 -1.87
CA PHE A 10 -10.33 25.24 -3.12
C PHE A 10 -11.07 26.60 -3.09
N ALA A 11 -10.44 27.61 -2.47
CA ALA A 11 -11.04 28.93 -2.25
C ALA A 11 -11.22 29.72 -3.55
N GLU A 12 -10.41 29.49 -4.58
CA GLU A 12 -10.52 30.12 -5.89
C GLU A 12 -11.52 29.40 -6.79
N ALA A 13 -12.31 30.16 -7.55
CA ALA A 13 -13.32 29.61 -8.45
C ALA A 13 -12.70 28.62 -9.46
N ASP A 14 -11.54 28.97 -10.02
CA ASP A 14 -10.84 28.12 -10.99
C ASP A 14 -10.43 26.75 -10.41
N ALA A 15 -10.07 26.68 -9.13
CA ALA A 15 -9.72 25.41 -8.46
C ALA A 15 -10.94 24.51 -8.23
N ARG A 16 -12.13 25.12 -8.05
CA ARG A 16 -13.40 24.38 -7.89
C ARG A 16 -13.97 23.88 -9.23
N ASP A 17 -13.64 24.54 -10.32
CA ASP A 17 -14.08 24.20 -11.68
C ASP A 17 -13.13 23.20 -12.37
N ASP A 18 -11.92 22.96 -11.82
CA ASP A 18 -11.00 21.97 -12.34
C ASP A 18 -11.44 20.54 -11.92
N ALA A 19 -12.30 19.95 -12.73
CA ALA A 19 -12.82 18.62 -12.51
C ALA A 19 -11.71 17.54 -12.48
N ASP A 20 -10.68 17.67 -13.30
CA ASP A 20 -9.61 16.67 -13.36
C ASP A 20 -8.73 16.74 -12.11
N ALA A 21 -8.46 17.92 -11.57
CA ALA A 21 -7.77 18.08 -10.29
C ALA A 21 -8.58 17.47 -9.14
N LEU A 22 -9.86 17.84 -8.99
CA LEU A 22 -10.74 17.33 -7.92
C LEU A 22 -10.95 15.82 -7.97
N LEU A 23 -11.04 15.23 -9.17
CA LEU A 23 -11.19 13.79 -9.37
C LEU A 23 -9.84 13.05 -9.36
N GLY A 24 -8.74 13.76 -9.51
CA GLY A 24 -7.37 13.23 -9.43
C GLY A 24 -6.89 13.04 -7.99
N HIS A 25 -7.46 13.77 -7.03
CA HIS A 25 -7.15 13.62 -5.61
C HIS A 25 -8.07 12.56 -4.98
N GLU A 26 -7.47 11.55 -4.41
CA GLU A 26 -8.15 10.45 -3.72
C GLU A 26 -7.78 10.44 -2.23
N TRP A 27 -8.59 9.81 -1.42
CA TRP A 27 -8.33 9.62 0.01
C TRP A 27 -8.52 8.15 0.39
N LEU A 28 -7.90 7.74 1.50
CA LEU A 28 -7.93 6.37 1.99
C LEU A 28 -8.01 6.35 3.51
N VAL A 29 -8.93 5.53 4.07
CA VAL A 29 -8.98 5.15 5.48
C VAL A 29 -9.10 3.65 5.56
N THR A 30 -8.35 3.00 6.46
CA THR A 30 -8.31 1.54 6.60
C THR A 30 -8.74 1.09 7.99
N ASN A 31 -9.16 -0.17 8.11
CA ASN A 31 -9.66 -0.72 9.37
C ASN A 31 -8.69 -1.69 10.07
N GLY A 32 -7.46 -1.87 9.56
CA GLY A 32 -6.49 -2.82 10.14
C GLY A 32 -6.81 -4.32 9.90
N LEU A 33 -7.84 -4.62 9.09
CA LEU A 33 -8.19 -5.99 8.66
C LEU A 33 -7.91 -6.22 7.17
N GLY A 34 -7.54 -5.15 6.43
CA GLY A 34 -7.44 -5.12 4.97
C GLY A 34 -8.67 -4.49 4.30
N GLY A 35 -9.74 -4.19 5.05
CA GLY A 35 -10.87 -3.38 4.60
C GLY A 35 -10.55 -1.90 4.60
N PHE A 36 -11.28 -1.12 3.80
CA PHE A 36 -11.01 0.31 3.63
C PHE A 36 -12.25 1.10 3.19
N ALA A 37 -12.14 2.42 3.32
CA ALA A 37 -12.99 3.42 2.70
C ALA A 37 -12.11 4.31 1.80
N SER A 38 -12.54 4.57 0.58
CA SER A 38 -11.81 5.40 -0.39
C SER A 38 -12.73 5.96 -1.46
N SER A 39 -12.46 7.19 -1.89
CA SER A 39 -13.09 7.82 -3.04
C SER A 39 -12.24 9.02 -3.47
N THR A 40 -12.75 9.83 -4.41
CA THR A 40 -12.15 11.13 -4.74
C THR A 40 -12.49 12.19 -3.70
N VAL A 41 -11.71 13.26 -3.65
CA VAL A 41 -12.01 14.44 -2.81
C VAL A 41 -13.35 15.08 -3.19
N ALA A 42 -13.73 15.02 -4.48
CA ALA A 42 -15.04 15.45 -4.96
C ALA A 42 -16.20 14.51 -4.53
N CYS A 43 -15.93 13.42 -3.82
CA CYS A 43 -16.89 12.36 -3.47
C CYS A 43 -17.59 11.73 -4.70
N VAL A 44 -16.92 11.68 -5.85
CA VAL A 44 -17.35 11.00 -7.08
C VAL A 44 -16.59 9.69 -7.23
N PRO A 45 -17.23 8.54 -7.28
CA PRO A 45 -16.56 7.27 -7.55
C PRO A 45 -15.99 7.24 -8.98
N THR A 46 -14.69 7.08 -9.13
CA THR A 46 -14.00 6.98 -10.44
C THR A 46 -13.41 5.61 -10.71
N ARG A 47 -13.31 4.77 -9.67
CA ARG A 47 -12.76 3.41 -9.72
C ARG A 47 -13.78 2.39 -9.24
N ARG A 48 -13.75 1.17 -9.77
CA ARG A 48 -14.53 0.03 -9.24
C ARG A 48 -14.19 -0.28 -7.77
N TYR A 49 -13.04 0.15 -7.31
CA TYR A 49 -12.54 -0.03 -5.96
C TYR A 49 -13.05 1.02 -4.97
N HIS A 50 -13.65 2.12 -5.43
CA HIS A 50 -14.18 3.16 -4.54
C HIS A 50 -15.40 2.65 -3.79
N GLY A 51 -15.38 2.88 -2.48
CA GLY A 51 -16.45 2.54 -1.57
C GLY A 51 -16.26 3.17 -0.21
N LEU A 52 -17.36 3.48 0.48
CA LEU A 52 -17.33 3.92 1.88
C LEU A 52 -17.18 2.73 2.84
N LEU A 53 -17.53 1.50 2.40
CA LEU A 53 -17.23 0.29 3.13
C LEU A 53 -16.85 -0.82 2.14
N VAL A 54 -15.55 -1.06 2.01
CA VAL A 54 -14.99 -2.29 1.47
C VAL A 54 -14.60 -3.14 2.66
N SER A 55 -15.41 -4.17 2.94
CA SER A 55 -15.23 -5.04 4.11
C SER A 55 -14.19 -6.11 3.84
N ALA A 56 -13.32 -6.39 4.81
CA ALA A 56 -12.44 -7.55 4.80
C ALA A 56 -13.15 -8.74 5.44
N LEU A 57 -13.77 -9.57 4.62
CA LEU A 57 -14.56 -10.72 5.05
C LEU A 57 -13.71 -11.99 5.16
N PRO A 58 -14.11 -12.97 5.97
CA PRO A 58 -13.44 -14.27 6.04
C PRO A 58 -13.44 -15.01 4.68
N THR A 59 -12.47 -15.92 4.51
CA THR A 59 -12.45 -16.87 3.39
C THR A 59 -13.79 -17.61 3.26
N PRO A 60 -14.38 -17.78 2.07
CA PRO A 60 -13.80 -17.48 0.75
C PRO A 60 -14.14 -16.10 0.18
N LEU A 61 -14.80 -15.22 0.90
CA LEU A 61 -15.30 -13.94 0.37
C LEU A 61 -14.18 -12.91 0.10
N GLY A 62 -13.21 -12.78 1.03
CA GLY A 62 -12.16 -11.78 0.91
C GLY A 62 -12.70 -10.35 0.98
N ARG A 63 -12.02 -9.40 0.33
CA ARG A 63 -12.46 -8.00 0.30
C ARG A 63 -13.68 -7.83 -0.60
N THR A 64 -14.73 -7.21 -0.03
CA THR A 64 -16.04 -7.09 -0.65
C THR A 64 -16.56 -5.65 -0.53
N VAL A 65 -16.92 -5.04 -1.66
CA VAL A 65 -17.62 -3.75 -1.66
C VAL A 65 -19.04 -3.98 -1.13
N MET A 66 -19.43 -3.23 -0.09
CA MET A 66 -20.75 -3.32 0.56
C MET A 66 -21.50 -2.00 0.43
N LEU A 67 -20.90 -0.88 0.88
CA LEU A 67 -21.46 0.47 0.75
C LEU A 67 -20.59 1.26 -0.22
N ASN A 68 -21.15 1.62 -1.38
CA ASN A 68 -20.39 2.30 -2.42
C ASN A 68 -20.23 3.80 -2.13
N HIS A 69 -21.35 4.55 -2.10
CA HIS A 69 -21.33 5.97 -1.77
C HIS A 69 -22.64 6.43 -1.14
N ILE A 70 -22.70 7.69 -0.72
CA ILE A 70 -23.90 8.37 -0.23
C ILE A 70 -24.16 9.59 -1.11
N SER A 71 -25.37 9.71 -1.67
CA SER A 71 -25.82 10.97 -2.24
C SER A 71 -26.37 11.85 -1.13
N GLU A 72 -25.83 13.05 -0.99
CA GLU A 72 -25.98 13.92 0.18
C GLU A 72 -26.65 15.23 -0.23
N TRP A 73 -27.79 15.52 0.37
CA TRP A 73 -28.52 16.77 0.17
C TRP A 73 -28.59 17.53 1.50
N VAL A 74 -28.36 18.82 1.43
CA VAL A 74 -28.39 19.74 2.56
C VAL A 74 -29.47 20.78 2.32
N ARG A 75 -30.34 20.99 3.32
CA ARG A 75 -31.37 22.01 3.31
C ARG A 75 -31.15 22.96 4.48
N LEU A 76 -30.93 24.23 4.15
CA LEU A 76 -30.76 25.30 5.13
C LEU A 76 -32.10 25.76 5.73
N PRO A 77 -32.11 26.48 6.87
CA PRO A 77 -33.29 27.03 7.50
C PRO A 77 -34.09 27.98 6.60
N ASN A 78 -33.39 28.74 5.73
CA ASN A 78 -34.02 29.62 4.74
C ASN A 78 -34.72 28.90 3.59
N GLY A 79 -34.63 27.55 3.55
CA GLY A 79 -35.24 26.69 2.51
C GLY A 79 -34.32 26.40 1.33
N ALA A 80 -33.17 27.03 1.22
CA ALA A 80 -32.17 26.73 0.18
C ALA A 80 -31.73 25.26 0.28
N ARG A 81 -31.49 24.63 -0.88
CA ARG A 81 -31.09 23.24 -1.00
C ARG A 81 -29.87 23.13 -1.88
N PHE A 82 -28.90 22.34 -1.46
CA PHE A 82 -27.72 22.04 -2.25
C PHE A 82 -27.31 20.57 -2.04
N GLN A 83 -26.57 20.04 -3.00
CA GLN A 83 -26.02 18.70 -2.94
C GLN A 83 -24.51 18.80 -2.71
N ILE A 84 -23.98 18.00 -1.79
CA ILE A 84 -22.55 17.78 -1.59
C ILE A 84 -22.18 16.43 -2.20
N GLY A 85 -20.92 16.31 -2.70
CA GLY A 85 -20.51 15.15 -3.48
C GLY A 85 -20.98 15.25 -4.93
N GLY A 86 -20.96 14.11 -5.63
CA GLY A 86 -21.30 14.06 -7.04
C GLY A 86 -21.37 12.63 -7.58
N GLN A 87 -21.63 12.55 -8.88
CA GLN A 87 -21.67 11.29 -9.63
C GLN A 87 -21.29 11.50 -11.09
N GLU A 88 -20.83 10.45 -11.72
CA GLU A 88 -20.64 10.44 -13.16
C GLU A 88 -21.49 9.34 -13.79
N ARG A 89 -22.09 9.62 -14.95
CA ARG A 89 -22.92 8.68 -15.70
C ARG A 89 -22.39 8.48 -17.11
N ALA A 90 -22.63 7.31 -17.66
CA ALA A 90 -22.27 6.98 -19.03
C ALA A 90 -22.86 8.04 -20.01
N GLY A 91 -22.08 8.35 -21.04
CA GLY A 91 -22.40 9.43 -21.97
C GLY A 91 -21.78 10.78 -21.61
N GLY A 92 -20.86 10.82 -20.66
CA GLY A 92 -20.08 12.04 -20.33
C GLY A 92 -20.82 13.02 -19.41
N VAL A 93 -21.82 12.56 -18.68
CA VAL A 93 -22.59 13.40 -17.74
C VAL A 93 -21.89 13.36 -16.38
N LEU A 94 -21.03 14.34 -16.12
CA LEU A 94 -20.40 14.57 -14.83
C LEU A 94 -21.19 15.62 -14.04
N GLU A 95 -21.71 15.24 -12.88
CA GLU A 95 -22.42 16.09 -11.94
C GLU A 95 -21.61 16.19 -10.64
N MET A 96 -21.03 17.36 -10.37
CA MET A 96 -20.26 17.64 -9.15
C MET A 96 -20.78 18.93 -8.48
N PRO A 97 -22.06 19.03 -8.12
CA PRO A 97 -22.59 20.25 -7.51
C PRO A 97 -21.89 20.62 -6.19
N GLY A 98 -21.38 19.62 -5.46
CA GLY A 98 -20.64 19.82 -4.22
C GLY A 98 -19.31 20.54 -4.39
N ALA A 99 -18.69 20.45 -5.56
CA ALA A 99 -17.41 21.11 -5.83
C ALA A 99 -17.49 22.63 -5.65
N HIS A 100 -18.61 23.26 -6.04
CA HIS A 100 -18.80 24.72 -5.88
C HIS A 100 -18.82 25.19 -4.41
N TYR A 101 -19.13 24.31 -3.49
CA TYR A 101 -19.24 24.60 -2.06
C TYR A 101 -18.03 24.11 -1.27
N LEU A 102 -17.17 23.28 -1.87
CA LEU A 102 -15.98 22.72 -1.22
C LEU A 102 -14.92 23.82 -1.05
N ALA A 103 -14.73 24.27 0.18
CA ALA A 103 -13.71 25.26 0.51
C ALA A 103 -12.36 24.60 0.86
N GLU A 104 -12.43 23.45 1.51
CA GLU A 104 -11.24 22.76 2.04
C GLU A 104 -11.45 21.26 2.12
N PHE A 105 -10.40 20.54 1.80
CA PHE A 105 -10.20 19.13 2.19
C PHE A 105 -8.95 19.04 3.05
N ARG A 106 -9.01 18.34 4.18
CA ARG A 106 -7.86 18.18 5.05
C ARG A 106 -7.82 16.77 5.66
N LEU A 107 -6.61 16.36 6.03
CA LEU A 107 -6.39 15.19 6.87
C LEU A 107 -6.11 15.65 8.30
N GLU A 108 -7.01 15.37 9.22
CA GLU A 108 -6.80 15.51 10.66
C GLU A 108 -6.29 14.17 11.21
N GLU A 109 -5.00 14.12 11.53
CA GLU A 109 -4.33 12.88 11.94
C GLU A 109 -4.56 11.73 10.96
N GLY A 110 -4.54 12.04 9.65
CA GLY A 110 -4.76 11.09 8.57
C GLY A 110 -6.23 10.71 8.33
N LEU A 111 -7.21 11.32 9.03
CA LEU A 111 -8.64 11.15 8.77
C LEU A 111 -9.16 12.26 7.86
N PRO A 112 -9.91 11.94 6.79
CA PRO A 112 -10.38 12.92 5.84
C PRO A 112 -11.54 13.74 6.39
N VAL A 113 -11.43 15.06 6.21
CA VAL A 113 -12.44 16.05 6.58
C VAL A 113 -12.66 17.00 5.42
N TRP A 114 -13.91 17.17 5.03
CA TRP A 114 -14.35 18.15 4.03
C TRP A 114 -15.02 19.33 4.73
N ARG A 115 -14.77 20.55 4.28
CA ARG A 115 -15.42 21.77 4.70
C ARG A 115 -16.17 22.37 3.52
N TYR A 116 -17.49 22.41 3.62
CA TYR A 116 -18.37 23.01 2.62
C TYR A 116 -18.94 24.33 3.14
N GLU A 117 -18.84 25.39 2.32
CA GLU A 117 -19.33 26.74 2.66
C GLU A 117 -20.46 27.13 1.72
N VAL A 118 -21.66 27.39 2.28
CA VAL A 118 -22.87 27.69 1.53
C VAL A 118 -23.74 28.69 2.27
N ASP A 119 -24.07 29.83 1.64
CA ASP A 119 -25.02 30.83 2.14
C ASP A 119 -24.85 31.17 3.64
N GLY A 120 -23.62 31.30 4.09
CA GLY A 120 -23.28 31.60 5.48
C GLY A 120 -23.32 30.41 6.44
N ALA A 121 -23.62 29.20 5.96
CA ALA A 121 -23.48 27.98 6.73
C ALA A 121 -22.19 27.24 6.36
N VAL A 122 -21.55 26.61 7.35
CA VAL A 122 -20.39 25.75 7.16
C VAL A 122 -20.71 24.35 7.65
N VAL A 123 -20.71 23.39 6.71
CA VAL A 123 -20.95 21.98 7.01
C VAL A 123 -19.63 21.22 6.85
N GLU A 124 -19.21 20.53 7.90
CA GLU A 124 -18.09 19.61 7.86
C GLU A 124 -18.58 18.17 7.73
N LYS A 125 -17.93 17.40 6.85
CA LYS A 125 -18.07 15.95 6.70
C LYS A 125 -16.78 15.27 7.10
N ARG A 126 -16.86 14.18 7.85
CA ARG A 126 -15.72 13.37 8.28
C ARG A 126 -16.01 11.90 8.04
N VAL A 127 -14.98 11.15 7.61
CA VAL A 127 -15.07 9.69 7.46
C VAL A 127 -14.01 9.03 8.33
N LEU A 128 -14.41 8.01 9.09
CA LEU A 128 -13.49 7.15 9.83
C LEU A 128 -13.94 5.68 9.75
N MET A 129 -13.00 4.76 9.87
CA MET A 129 -13.26 3.35 10.07
C MET A 129 -12.73 2.92 11.43
N LEU A 130 -13.49 2.12 12.15
CA LEU A 130 -13.05 1.58 13.43
C LEU A 130 -11.99 0.50 13.22
N HIS A 131 -10.86 0.65 13.91
CA HIS A 131 -9.77 -0.32 13.83
C HIS A 131 -10.21 -1.71 14.34
N GLY A 132 -9.93 -2.75 13.57
CA GLY A 132 -10.33 -4.14 13.88
C GLY A 132 -11.80 -4.47 13.60
N GLN A 133 -12.56 -3.59 12.92
CA GLN A 133 -13.98 -3.80 12.57
C GLN A 133 -14.27 -3.41 11.12
N ASN A 134 -15.22 -4.10 10.49
CA ASN A 134 -15.77 -3.69 9.20
C ASN A 134 -16.93 -2.68 9.42
N THR A 135 -16.56 -1.52 9.99
CA THR A 135 -17.51 -0.46 10.37
C THR A 135 -16.96 0.89 9.91
N VAL A 136 -17.78 1.62 9.15
CA VAL A 136 -17.51 3.01 8.72
C VAL A 136 -18.49 3.97 9.40
N HIS A 137 -17.99 5.10 9.85
CA HIS A 137 -18.75 6.24 10.34
C HIS A 137 -18.59 7.40 9.36
N VAL A 138 -19.68 7.95 8.88
CA VAL A 138 -19.73 9.20 8.10
C VAL A 138 -20.44 10.25 8.95
N ASN A 139 -19.66 11.16 9.51
CA ASN A 139 -20.11 12.21 10.42
C ASN A 139 -20.33 13.53 9.68
N TYR A 140 -21.35 14.25 10.08
CA TYR A 140 -21.69 15.60 9.59
C TYR A 140 -21.88 16.51 10.78
N HIS A 141 -21.26 17.68 10.73
CA HIS A 141 -21.29 18.72 11.77
C HIS A 141 -21.57 20.08 11.14
N LEU A 142 -22.43 20.87 11.75
CA LEU A 142 -22.59 22.28 11.41
C LEU A 142 -21.55 23.07 12.21
N ALA A 143 -20.48 23.50 11.55
CA ALA A 143 -19.42 24.26 12.20
C ALA A 143 -19.79 25.74 12.41
N GLU A 144 -20.57 26.31 11.48
CA GLU A 144 -21.07 27.68 11.53
C GLU A 144 -22.44 27.76 10.84
N GLY A 145 -23.42 28.49 11.40
CA GLY A 145 -24.71 28.74 10.73
C GLY A 145 -25.88 28.95 11.66
N ASP A 146 -26.93 29.57 11.17
CA ASP A 146 -28.15 29.89 11.92
C ASP A 146 -29.16 28.75 11.89
N GLY A 147 -29.36 28.09 13.02
CA GLY A 147 -30.41 27.07 13.22
C GLY A 147 -30.11 25.71 12.61
N PRO A 148 -31.05 24.74 12.73
CA PRO A 148 -30.81 23.38 12.30
C PRO A 148 -30.75 23.25 10.77
N VAL A 149 -29.75 22.54 10.28
CA VAL A 149 -29.61 22.13 8.88
C VAL A 149 -30.15 20.71 8.70
N ARG A 150 -31.02 20.50 7.71
CA ARG A 150 -31.62 19.19 7.42
C ARG A 150 -30.78 18.45 6.38
N LEU A 151 -30.24 17.29 6.72
CA LEU A 151 -29.57 16.39 5.80
C LEU A 151 -30.57 15.35 5.24
N LYS A 152 -30.36 14.99 3.98
CA LYS A 152 -30.96 13.81 3.34
C LYS A 152 -29.83 12.98 2.76
N LEU A 153 -29.64 11.77 3.31
CA LEU A 153 -28.53 10.88 3.01
C LEU A 153 -29.09 9.62 2.32
N ARG A 154 -28.74 9.43 1.05
CA ARG A 154 -29.17 8.27 0.26
C ARG A 154 -27.98 7.34 0.02
N PRO A 155 -27.87 6.20 0.74
CA PRO A 155 -26.82 5.21 0.49
C PRO A 155 -27.03 4.50 -0.85
N ALA A 156 -25.94 4.22 -1.55
CA ALA A 156 -25.87 3.43 -2.77
C ALA A 156 -24.99 2.21 -2.55
N LEU A 157 -25.48 1.04 -2.93
CA LEU A 157 -24.94 -0.27 -2.58
C LEU A 157 -24.66 -1.11 -3.82
N GLN A 158 -23.63 -1.95 -3.73
CA GLN A 158 -23.43 -3.11 -4.57
C GLN A 158 -22.58 -4.13 -3.79
N PHE A 159 -23.15 -5.29 -3.44
CA PHE A 159 -22.37 -6.36 -2.79
C PHE A 159 -21.62 -7.10 -3.89
N ARG A 160 -20.31 -6.91 -3.92
CA ARG A 160 -19.47 -7.37 -5.00
C ARG A 160 -18.04 -7.65 -4.49
N PRO A 161 -17.43 -8.80 -4.83
CA PRO A 161 -16.00 -9.00 -4.61
C PRO A 161 -15.18 -7.84 -5.20
N LEU A 162 -14.11 -7.43 -4.54
CA LEU A 162 -13.34 -6.23 -4.90
C LEU A 162 -12.84 -6.24 -6.35
N GLU A 163 -12.38 -7.40 -6.82
CA GLU A 163 -11.80 -7.54 -8.17
C GLU A 163 -12.82 -7.80 -9.28
N GLU A 164 -14.08 -8.03 -8.91
CA GLU A 164 -15.12 -8.31 -9.90
C GLU A 164 -15.50 -7.06 -10.72
N ALA A 165 -15.95 -7.29 -11.94
CA ALA A 165 -16.32 -6.22 -12.85
C ALA A 165 -17.58 -5.46 -12.38
N VAL A 166 -17.61 -4.13 -12.58
CA VAL A 166 -18.73 -3.29 -12.12
C VAL A 166 -20.05 -3.49 -12.89
N HIS A 167 -20.01 -4.06 -14.09
CA HIS A 167 -21.20 -4.32 -14.89
C HIS A 167 -22.00 -5.56 -14.43
N ASP A 168 -21.37 -6.43 -13.64
CA ASP A 168 -22.02 -7.62 -13.12
C ASP A 168 -23.01 -7.19 -12.03
N SER A 169 -24.29 -7.16 -12.39
CA SER A 169 -25.34 -6.89 -11.44
C SER A 169 -25.57 -8.14 -10.58
N ILE A 170 -25.81 -7.94 -9.29
CA ILE A 170 -26.29 -9.00 -8.42
C ILE A 170 -27.68 -9.41 -8.93
N ASN A 171 -27.82 -10.66 -9.34
CA ASN A 171 -29.05 -11.19 -9.89
C ASN A 171 -30.13 -11.41 -8.82
N GLU A 172 -29.76 -11.41 -7.54
CA GLU A 172 -30.65 -11.58 -6.42
C GLU A 172 -31.12 -10.22 -5.87
N PRO A 173 -32.44 -10.06 -5.55
CA PRO A 173 -32.95 -8.81 -5.02
C PRO A 173 -32.41 -8.55 -3.63
N TYR A 174 -32.23 -7.26 -3.31
CA TYR A 174 -31.97 -6.84 -1.95
C TYR A 174 -33.21 -6.94 -1.10
N THR A 175 -33.09 -7.53 0.08
CA THR A 175 -34.13 -7.54 1.12
C THR A 175 -33.77 -6.52 2.19
N ILE A 176 -34.83 -5.86 2.72
CA ILE A 176 -34.70 -4.84 3.75
C ILE A 176 -35.45 -5.31 4.99
N THR A 177 -34.74 -5.38 6.12
CA THR A 177 -35.35 -5.55 7.44
C THR A 177 -35.18 -4.25 8.21
N ALA A 178 -36.29 -3.60 8.56
CA ALA A 178 -36.28 -2.37 9.34
C ALA A 178 -36.99 -2.61 10.68
N VAL A 179 -36.24 -2.41 11.77
CA VAL A 179 -36.75 -2.53 13.15
C VAL A 179 -36.30 -1.31 13.93
N GLU A 180 -37.24 -0.45 14.30
CA GLU A 180 -36.97 0.83 14.96
C GLU A 180 -35.99 1.71 14.15
N ASP A 181 -34.79 1.97 14.68
CA ASP A 181 -33.72 2.76 14.08
C ASP A 181 -32.65 1.91 13.36
N ARG A 182 -32.93 0.61 13.16
CA ARG A 182 -32.02 -0.37 12.57
C ARG A 182 -32.49 -0.75 11.18
N LEU A 183 -31.56 -0.74 10.24
CA LEU A 183 -31.78 -1.20 8.88
C LEU A 183 -30.76 -2.28 8.53
N GLU A 184 -31.23 -3.47 8.19
CA GLU A 184 -30.41 -4.57 7.66
C GLU A 184 -30.74 -4.79 6.20
N LEU A 185 -29.68 -4.92 5.40
CA LEU A 185 -29.73 -5.10 3.96
C LEU A 185 -29.01 -6.41 3.62
N CYS A 186 -29.70 -7.32 2.97
CA CYS A 186 -29.17 -8.61 2.56
C CYS A 186 -29.41 -8.85 1.07
N THR A 187 -28.57 -9.65 0.44
CA THR A 187 -28.82 -10.23 -0.87
C THR A 187 -28.35 -11.68 -0.85
N GLY A 188 -29.22 -12.61 -1.23
CA GLY A 188 -28.95 -14.04 -1.14
C GLY A 188 -28.54 -14.49 0.27
N HIS A 189 -27.66 -15.52 0.30
CA HIS A 189 -27.14 -16.10 1.54
C HIS A 189 -25.61 -16.08 1.61
N THR A 190 -24.95 -15.47 0.64
CA THR A 190 -23.50 -15.51 0.51
C THR A 190 -22.80 -14.47 1.38
N TYR A 191 -23.34 -13.25 1.39
CA TYR A 191 -22.75 -12.10 2.09
C TYR A 191 -23.38 -11.90 3.47
N PRO A 192 -22.62 -11.36 4.45
CA PRO A 192 -23.20 -10.91 5.71
C PRO A 192 -24.16 -9.74 5.46
N PRO A 193 -25.11 -9.48 6.36
CA PRO A 193 -25.94 -8.29 6.29
C PRO A 193 -25.10 -7.00 6.34
N LEU A 194 -25.44 -6.02 5.50
CA LEU A 194 -25.01 -4.64 5.73
C LEU A 194 -26.02 -3.98 6.67
N ARG A 195 -25.54 -3.53 7.80
CA ARG A 195 -26.33 -2.84 8.84
C ARG A 195 -26.08 -1.34 8.74
N LEU A 196 -27.17 -0.57 8.62
CA LEU A 196 -27.13 0.88 8.57
C LEU A 196 -27.86 1.46 9.77
N LYS A 197 -27.28 2.48 10.39
CA LYS A 197 -27.88 3.23 11.50
C LYS A 197 -27.52 4.69 11.39
N ILE A 198 -28.52 5.56 11.62
CA ILE A 198 -28.32 7.01 11.70
C ILE A 198 -28.41 7.48 13.15
N TYR A 199 -27.46 8.25 13.59
CA TYR A 199 -27.47 9.00 14.85
C TYR A 199 -27.68 10.47 14.55
N GLY A 200 -28.43 11.18 15.40
CA GLY A 200 -28.68 12.62 15.28
C GLY A 200 -30.12 13.01 15.57
N LEU A 201 -30.41 14.31 15.50
CA LEU A 201 -31.71 14.86 15.86
C LEU A 201 -32.78 14.57 14.79
N ARG A 202 -33.98 14.19 15.22
CA ARG A 202 -35.13 13.93 14.34
C ARG A 202 -34.79 12.98 13.19
N ALA A 203 -34.00 11.96 13.47
CA ALA A 203 -33.61 10.96 12.50
C ALA A 203 -34.77 10.11 12.04
N THR A 204 -34.93 9.94 10.73
CA THR A 204 -35.97 9.12 10.11
C THR A 204 -35.41 8.41 8.89
N PHE A 205 -36.00 7.25 8.52
CA PHE A 205 -35.76 6.56 7.27
C PHE A 205 -37.02 6.55 6.40
N ALA A 206 -36.85 6.88 5.12
CA ALA A 206 -37.87 6.78 4.13
C ALA A 206 -37.54 5.67 3.12
N LEU A 207 -38.40 4.67 3.02
CA LEU A 207 -38.29 3.62 2.02
C LEU A 207 -38.62 4.22 0.65
N ASP A 208 -37.62 4.37 -0.18
CA ASP A 208 -37.71 4.94 -1.52
C ASP A 208 -36.60 4.27 -2.38
N GLY A 209 -36.74 2.94 -2.46
CA GLY A 209 -35.73 2.09 -3.11
C GLY A 209 -35.74 2.22 -4.62
N GLY A 210 -34.56 2.04 -5.22
CA GLY A 210 -34.42 2.10 -6.67
C GLY A 210 -32.99 1.83 -7.14
N LYS A 211 -32.88 1.59 -8.45
CA LYS A 211 -31.60 1.41 -9.12
C LYS A 211 -31.00 2.74 -9.57
N LEU A 212 -29.69 2.90 -9.35
CA LEU A 212 -28.90 3.95 -9.98
C LEU A 212 -28.20 3.33 -11.18
N GLN A 213 -28.70 3.64 -12.36
CA GLN A 213 -28.22 3.06 -13.62
C GLN A 213 -27.14 3.92 -14.28
N ASN A 214 -26.32 3.28 -15.10
CA ASN A 214 -25.30 3.93 -15.92
C ASN A 214 -24.26 4.71 -15.10
N VAL A 215 -23.93 4.24 -13.89
CA VAL A 215 -22.81 4.80 -13.12
C VAL A 215 -21.51 4.55 -13.90
N TYR A 216 -20.74 5.61 -14.12
CA TYR A 216 -19.53 5.56 -14.94
C TYR A 216 -18.27 5.70 -14.08
N TYR A 217 -17.32 4.82 -14.30
CA TYR A 217 -16.06 4.75 -13.58
C TYR A 217 -14.93 5.13 -14.54
N ARG A 218 -14.64 6.44 -14.67
CA ARG A 218 -13.71 6.99 -15.67
C ARG A 218 -12.29 6.41 -15.59
N THR A 219 -11.82 6.06 -14.39
CA THR A 219 -10.48 5.47 -14.22
C THR A 219 -10.44 4.05 -14.78
N GLU A 220 -11.51 3.27 -14.65
CA GLU A 220 -11.60 1.93 -15.23
C GLU A 220 -11.64 2.01 -16.76
N ASP A 221 -12.38 2.98 -17.33
CA ASP A 221 -12.40 3.24 -18.78
C ASP A 221 -11.01 3.55 -19.31
N ARG A 222 -10.31 4.51 -18.69
CA ARG A 222 -8.94 4.88 -19.06
C ARG A 222 -7.95 3.71 -18.96
N ARG A 223 -8.25 2.71 -18.17
CA ARG A 223 -7.46 1.48 -17.96
C ARG A 223 -7.90 0.31 -18.85
N GLY A 224 -8.94 0.49 -19.69
CA GLY A 224 -9.48 -0.52 -20.60
C GLY A 224 -10.27 -1.64 -19.90
N TYR A 225 -10.88 -1.35 -18.76
CA TYR A 225 -11.74 -2.29 -18.03
C TYR A 225 -13.23 -1.98 -18.19
N PRO A 226 -14.14 -2.91 -17.86
CA PRO A 226 -15.55 -2.62 -17.70
C PRO A 226 -15.74 -1.43 -16.75
N HIS A 227 -16.49 -0.43 -17.18
CA HIS A 227 -16.53 0.88 -16.53
C HIS A 227 -17.93 1.48 -16.37
N VAL A 228 -18.97 0.76 -16.77
CA VAL A 228 -20.36 1.16 -16.55
C VAL A 228 -21.06 0.10 -15.71
N GLY A 229 -21.68 0.52 -14.62
CA GLY A 229 -22.36 -0.39 -13.70
C GLY A 229 -23.67 0.15 -13.15
N GLU A 230 -24.32 -0.65 -12.32
CA GLU A 230 -25.55 -0.30 -11.59
C GLU A 230 -25.27 -0.35 -10.09
N LEU A 231 -25.89 0.56 -9.35
CA LEU A 231 -25.97 0.51 -7.90
C LEU A 231 -27.43 0.46 -7.48
N TRP A 232 -27.69 0.03 -6.26
CA TRP A 232 -29.02 0.01 -5.69
C TRP A 232 -29.10 0.84 -4.41
N SER A 233 -30.23 1.50 -4.15
CA SER A 233 -30.48 2.28 -2.94
C SER A 233 -31.75 1.79 -2.24
N PRO A 234 -31.74 1.60 -0.90
CA PRO A 234 -32.95 1.24 -0.15
C PRO A 234 -33.90 2.41 0.05
N GLY A 235 -33.42 3.64 -0.12
CA GLY A 235 -34.11 4.87 0.21
C GLY A 235 -33.18 5.89 0.81
N TYR A 236 -33.66 6.71 1.74
CA TYR A 236 -32.82 7.75 2.33
C TYR A 236 -33.10 7.99 3.82
N PHE A 237 -32.07 8.36 4.54
CA PHE A 237 -32.18 8.88 5.88
C PHE A 237 -32.37 10.40 5.84
N SER A 238 -33.16 10.94 6.78
CA SER A 238 -33.25 12.37 7.03
C SER A 238 -32.90 12.65 8.49
N VAL A 239 -32.05 13.65 8.73
CA VAL A 239 -31.55 13.98 10.07
C VAL A 239 -31.24 15.46 10.14
N ASP A 240 -31.37 16.08 11.32
CA ASP A 240 -30.98 17.45 11.54
C ASP A 240 -29.61 17.53 12.23
N VAL A 241 -28.80 18.51 11.86
CA VAL A 241 -27.55 18.87 12.48
C VAL A 241 -27.61 20.32 12.97
N THR A 242 -26.96 20.58 14.10
CA THR A 242 -26.76 21.92 14.69
C THR A 242 -25.30 22.08 15.08
N GLU A 243 -24.91 23.26 15.54
CA GLU A 243 -23.56 23.47 16.09
C GLU A 243 -23.28 22.62 17.33
N GLU A 244 -24.33 22.21 18.07
CA GLU A 244 -24.20 21.39 19.28
C GLU A 244 -24.34 19.89 19.03
N THR A 245 -25.02 19.49 17.93
CA THR A 245 -25.35 18.08 17.67
C THR A 245 -25.04 17.69 16.25
N SER A 246 -24.09 16.77 16.11
CA SER A 246 -23.71 16.14 14.85
C SER A 246 -24.69 15.05 14.43
N ALA A 247 -24.63 14.66 13.15
CA ALA A 247 -25.27 13.46 12.64
C ALA A 247 -24.23 12.48 12.14
N THR A 248 -24.42 11.17 12.43
CA THR A 248 -23.51 10.12 11.95
C THR A 248 -24.28 8.98 11.32
N LEU A 249 -23.99 8.70 10.03
CA LEU A 249 -24.44 7.48 9.39
C LEU A 249 -23.37 6.40 9.58
N VAL A 250 -23.76 5.31 10.23
CA VAL A 250 -22.92 4.12 10.44
C VAL A 250 -23.31 3.04 9.44
N GLY A 251 -22.30 2.49 8.74
CA GLY A 251 -22.40 1.31 7.89
C GLY A 251 -21.50 0.20 8.41
N SER A 252 -22.02 -1.01 8.61
CA SER A 252 -21.25 -2.09 9.24
C SER A 252 -21.70 -3.48 8.81
N THR A 253 -20.78 -4.44 8.80
CA THR A 253 -21.09 -5.88 8.72
C THR A 253 -21.06 -6.58 10.08
N GLU A 254 -20.72 -5.84 11.13
CA GLU A 254 -20.66 -6.35 12.50
C GLU A 254 -22.06 -6.53 13.12
N GLU A 255 -22.17 -7.33 14.19
CA GLU A 255 -23.43 -7.52 14.92
C GLU A 255 -23.85 -6.24 15.66
N TRP A 256 -25.16 -6.08 15.88
CA TRP A 256 -25.74 -4.87 16.49
C TRP A 256 -25.18 -4.56 17.88
N GLU A 257 -24.81 -5.58 18.64
CA GLU A 257 -24.17 -5.43 19.95
C GLU A 257 -22.85 -4.68 19.83
N LEU A 258 -22.04 -5.01 18.82
CA LEU A 258 -20.76 -4.37 18.58
C LEU A 258 -20.92 -2.95 18.02
N ILE A 259 -21.85 -2.76 17.06
CA ILE A 259 -22.16 -1.43 16.48
C ILE A 259 -22.59 -0.43 17.57
N ARG A 260 -23.29 -0.91 18.59
CA ARG A 260 -23.83 -0.10 19.70
C ARG A 260 -22.89 0.04 20.89
N ALA A 261 -21.76 -0.68 20.90
CA ALA A 261 -20.82 -0.66 21.99
C ALA A 261 -20.17 0.70 22.23
N LEU A 262 -20.06 1.50 21.14
CA LEU A 262 -19.52 2.86 21.19
C LEU A 262 -20.55 3.83 20.58
N SER A 263 -20.70 5.01 21.18
CA SER A 263 -21.33 6.13 20.50
C SER A 263 -20.43 6.63 19.36
N PRO A 264 -20.95 7.38 18.37
CA PRO A 264 -20.11 7.99 17.34
C PRO A 264 -18.98 8.87 17.90
N GLU A 265 -19.25 9.59 18.97
CA GLU A 265 -18.31 10.46 19.67
C GLU A 265 -17.21 9.62 20.37
N ASP A 266 -17.58 8.55 21.06
CA ASP A 266 -16.63 7.63 21.69
C ASP A 266 -15.76 6.92 20.65
N ALA A 267 -16.35 6.54 19.52
CA ALA A 267 -15.65 5.91 18.41
C ALA A 267 -14.59 6.86 17.80
N GLN A 268 -14.96 8.13 17.60
CA GLN A 268 -14.04 9.16 17.11
C GLN A 268 -12.93 9.42 18.13
N ALA A 269 -13.24 9.54 19.41
CA ALA A 269 -12.26 9.75 20.47
C ALA A 269 -11.28 8.57 20.59
N ALA A 270 -11.77 7.34 20.49
CA ALA A 270 -10.95 6.14 20.53
C ALA A 270 -9.97 6.04 19.34
N GLU A 271 -10.42 6.41 18.14
CA GLU A 271 -9.54 6.42 16.95
C GLU A 271 -8.49 7.54 17.02
N HIS A 272 -8.87 8.72 17.51
CA HIS A 272 -7.94 9.81 17.77
C HIS A 272 -6.85 9.38 18.77
N GLU A 273 -7.24 8.83 19.94
CA GLU A 273 -6.29 8.33 20.94
C GLU A 273 -5.38 7.21 20.37
N ARG A 274 -5.93 6.34 19.51
CA ARG A 274 -5.13 5.30 18.85
C ARG A 274 -4.04 5.91 17.96
N ARG A 275 -4.37 6.93 17.17
CA ARG A 275 -3.44 7.62 16.26
C ARG A 275 -2.37 8.42 17.03
N GLU A 276 -2.75 9.08 18.11
CA GLU A 276 -1.78 9.73 19.01
C GLU A 276 -0.79 8.72 19.59
N ARG A 277 -1.26 7.52 20.00
CA ARG A 277 -0.37 6.45 20.46
C ARG A 277 0.60 5.95 19.37
N LEU A 278 0.15 5.85 18.11
CA LEU A 278 1.03 5.49 17.00
C LEU A 278 2.14 6.53 16.81
N LEU A 279 1.80 7.81 16.79
CA LEU A 279 2.77 8.89 16.68
C LEU A 279 3.73 8.91 17.88
N ALA A 280 3.23 8.70 19.10
CA ALA A 280 4.05 8.66 20.31
C ALA A 280 5.02 7.46 20.34
N ALA A 281 4.64 6.32 19.76
CA ALA A 281 5.46 5.12 19.69
C ALA A 281 6.58 5.20 18.64
N ALA A 282 6.36 5.98 17.58
CA ALA A 282 7.30 6.09 16.46
C ALA A 282 8.66 6.70 16.86
N ASP A 283 9.67 6.55 16.01
CA ASP A 283 10.96 7.24 16.17
C ASP A 283 10.72 8.75 16.41
N PRO A 284 11.36 9.36 17.41
CA PRO A 284 11.16 10.79 17.72
C PRO A 284 11.31 11.73 16.52
N LYS A 285 12.13 11.37 15.53
CA LYS A 285 12.37 12.15 14.31
C LYS A 285 11.22 12.09 13.30
N ALA A 286 10.28 11.14 13.48
CA ALA A 286 9.12 10.93 12.62
C ALA A 286 7.79 11.28 13.28
N ARG A 287 7.76 11.87 14.48
CA ARG A 287 6.49 12.12 15.22
C ARG A 287 5.70 13.32 14.74
N ARG A 288 6.27 14.19 13.90
CA ARG A 288 5.67 15.47 13.49
C ARG A 288 5.93 15.78 12.03
N GLY A 289 5.12 16.69 11.48
CA GLY A 289 5.23 17.13 10.08
C GLY A 289 5.15 15.94 9.11
N VAL A 290 5.90 15.98 8.03
CA VAL A 290 5.94 14.91 7.02
C VAL A 290 6.25 13.52 7.61
N GLY A 291 7.12 13.45 8.61
CA GLY A 291 7.39 12.18 9.31
C GLY A 291 6.14 11.63 10.00
N GLY A 292 5.37 12.46 10.69
CA GLY A 292 4.12 12.07 11.34
C GLY A 292 3.04 11.64 10.34
N GLU A 293 2.94 12.31 9.22
CA GLU A 293 2.04 11.92 8.12
C GLU A 293 2.40 10.53 7.59
N LEU A 294 3.69 10.28 7.34
CA LEU A 294 4.18 8.98 6.88
C LEU A 294 4.01 7.86 7.92
N VAL A 295 4.10 8.15 9.22
CA VAL A 295 3.78 7.19 10.30
C VAL A 295 2.31 6.78 10.24
N LEU A 296 1.39 7.74 10.05
CA LEU A 296 -0.04 7.46 9.92
C LEU A 296 -0.36 6.73 8.61
N ALA A 297 0.33 7.06 7.52
CA ALA A 297 0.24 6.32 6.27
C ALA A 297 0.75 4.87 6.41
N ALA A 298 1.84 4.66 7.15
CA ALA A 298 2.40 3.33 7.40
C ALA A 298 1.43 2.41 8.15
N ASP A 299 0.63 2.96 9.06
CA ASP A 299 -0.39 2.19 9.81
C ASP A 299 -1.43 1.54 8.89
N GLN A 300 -1.74 2.15 7.76
CA GLN A 300 -2.76 1.68 6.83
C GLN A 300 -2.44 0.30 6.24
N PHE A 301 -1.17 -0.09 6.18
CA PHE A 301 -0.73 -1.32 5.51
C PHE A 301 -0.58 -2.51 6.45
N VAL A 302 -0.42 -2.30 7.77
CA VAL A 302 -0.26 -3.40 8.73
C VAL A 302 -1.61 -3.93 9.14
N ILE A 303 -1.85 -5.23 8.88
CA ILE A 303 -3.17 -5.85 9.05
C ILE A 303 -3.15 -7.10 9.92
N THR A 304 -4.32 -7.39 10.53
CA THR A 304 -4.72 -8.73 10.97
C THR A 304 -5.55 -9.37 9.87
N PRO A 305 -5.02 -10.33 9.10
CA PRO A 305 -5.73 -10.87 7.95
C PRO A 305 -6.96 -11.67 8.37
N SER A 306 -8.16 -11.20 7.98
CA SER A 306 -9.46 -11.80 8.34
C SER A 306 -9.66 -13.23 7.80
N GLY A 307 -8.96 -13.57 6.71
CA GLY A 307 -9.06 -14.90 6.09
C GLY A 307 -8.28 -16.01 6.79
N ARG A 308 -7.31 -15.69 7.68
CA ARG A 308 -6.39 -16.67 8.29
C ARG A 308 -6.83 -17.12 9.67
N GLN A 309 -8.08 -17.52 9.84
CA GLN A 309 -8.65 -17.89 11.13
C GLN A 309 -7.94 -19.06 11.83
N GLN A 310 -7.49 -20.09 11.08
CA GLN A 310 -6.76 -21.22 11.67
C GLN A 310 -5.39 -20.81 12.21
N ASP A 311 -4.69 -19.95 11.49
CA ASP A 311 -3.39 -19.43 11.92
C ASP A 311 -3.55 -18.49 13.11
N ALA A 312 -4.60 -17.66 13.10
CA ALA A 312 -4.94 -16.81 14.24
C ALA A 312 -5.21 -17.65 15.49
N ALA A 313 -5.98 -18.74 15.38
CA ALA A 313 -6.25 -19.63 16.51
C ALA A 313 -4.96 -20.30 17.05
N ARG A 314 -4.04 -20.71 16.17
CA ARG A 314 -2.75 -21.26 16.59
C ARG A 314 -1.86 -20.23 17.26
N ALA A 315 -1.78 -19.02 16.68
CA ALA A 315 -0.99 -17.93 17.23
C ALA A 315 -1.51 -17.53 18.61
N HIS A 316 -2.82 -17.32 18.77
CA HIS A 316 -3.45 -17.01 20.06
C HIS A 316 -3.18 -18.09 21.12
N ALA A 317 -3.21 -19.38 20.75
CA ALA A 317 -2.86 -20.48 21.68
C ALA A 317 -1.40 -20.40 22.16
N ALA A 318 -0.51 -19.79 21.37
CA ALA A 318 0.89 -19.53 21.73
C ALA A 318 1.11 -18.16 22.41
N GLY A 319 0.07 -17.36 22.63
CA GLY A 319 0.18 -15.99 23.14
C GLY A 319 0.69 -14.98 22.10
N GLU A 320 0.55 -15.30 20.83
CA GLU A 320 0.97 -14.50 19.69
C GLU A 320 -0.22 -14.06 18.83
N GLU A 321 0.04 -13.18 17.86
CA GLU A 321 -0.96 -12.76 16.88
C GLU A 321 -0.44 -12.96 15.44
N VAL A 322 -1.37 -13.14 14.50
CA VAL A 322 -1.06 -13.13 13.08
C VAL A 322 -1.10 -11.70 12.57
N ARG A 323 -0.02 -11.26 11.96
CA ARG A 323 0.06 -9.97 11.28
C ARG A 323 0.61 -10.16 9.88
N SER A 324 0.19 -9.29 8.97
CA SER A 324 0.71 -9.22 7.61
C SER A 324 0.71 -7.77 7.12
N VAL A 325 1.15 -7.57 5.88
CA VAL A 325 1.19 -6.25 5.23
C VAL A 325 0.43 -6.32 3.92
N ILE A 326 -0.56 -5.44 3.72
CA ILE A 326 -1.14 -5.18 2.39
C ILE A 326 -0.09 -4.45 1.57
N ALA A 327 0.26 -4.97 0.38
CA ALA A 327 1.30 -4.38 -0.45
C ALA A 327 0.90 -3.02 -1.02
N GLY A 328 -0.40 -2.81 -1.28
CA GLY A 328 -0.90 -1.52 -1.76
C GLY A 328 -2.42 -1.48 -1.93
N TYR A 329 -2.98 -0.28 -1.77
CA TYR A 329 -4.40 -0.02 -2.01
C TYR A 329 -4.60 0.62 -3.38
N HIS A 330 -5.63 0.19 -4.16
CA HIS A 330 -6.79 -0.54 -3.62
C HIS A 330 -6.67 -2.08 -3.73
N TRP A 331 -5.91 -2.63 -4.71
CA TRP A 331 -6.12 -4.02 -5.17
C TRP A 331 -5.09 -5.04 -4.67
N PHE A 332 -3.92 -4.64 -4.23
CA PHE A 332 -2.96 -5.63 -3.74
C PHE A 332 -3.43 -6.33 -2.45
N THR A 333 -3.02 -7.58 -2.31
CA THR A 333 -3.17 -8.39 -1.10
C THR A 333 -1.88 -8.35 -0.28
N ASP A 334 -1.66 -9.32 0.60
CA ASP A 334 -0.40 -9.47 1.30
C ASP A 334 0.62 -10.23 0.42
N TRP A 335 1.71 -9.54 0.12
CA TRP A 335 2.80 -10.03 -0.71
C TRP A 335 4.08 -10.17 0.12
N GLY A 336 4.79 -11.33 -0.07
CA GLY A 336 5.97 -11.65 0.72
C GLY A 336 7.15 -10.71 0.47
N ARG A 337 7.47 -10.45 -0.81
CA ARG A 337 8.52 -9.49 -1.19
C ARG A 337 8.27 -8.12 -0.58
N ASP A 338 7.08 -7.59 -0.83
CA ASP A 338 6.66 -6.24 -0.39
C ASP A 338 6.67 -6.12 1.13
N THR A 339 6.17 -7.15 1.82
CA THR A 339 6.21 -7.24 3.28
C THR A 339 7.64 -7.19 3.81
N MET A 340 8.57 -7.96 3.23
CA MET A 340 9.94 -8.04 3.72
C MET A 340 10.73 -6.75 3.45
N ILE A 341 10.54 -6.12 2.31
CA ILE A 341 11.14 -4.82 2.00
C ILE A 341 10.57 -3.74 2.92
N SER A 342 9.26 -3.75 3.15
CA SER A 342 8.56 -2.72 3.92
C SER A 342 8.74 -2.84 5.43
N LEU A 343 9.17 -4.00 5.94
CA LEU A 343 9.11 -4.32 7.38
C LEU A 343 9.76 -3.26 8.26
N GLU A 344 10.98 -2.83 7.93
CA GLU A 344 11.73 -1.84 8.73
C GLU A 344 10.98 -0.52 8.82
N GLY A 345 10.53 0.00 7.67
CA GLY A 345 9.85 1.30 7.60
C GLY A 345 8.47 1.29 8.25
N LEU A 346 7.65 0.26 7.98
CA LEU A 346 6.30 0.18 8.50
C LEU A 346 6.21 -0.20 9.98
N THR A 347 7.20 -0.90 10.51
CA THR A 347 7.13 -1.46 11.86
C THR A 347 8.24 -0.98 12.79
N CYS A 348 9.50 -1.20 12.47
CA CYS A 348 10.62 -0.81 13.34
C CYS A 348 10.70 0.72 13.50
N THR A 349 10.56 1.47 12.41
CA THR A 349 10.58 2.94 12.40
C THR A 349 9.38 3.55 13.14
N THR A 350 8.24 2.86 13.14
CA THR A 350 7.01 3.28 13.82
C THR A 350 6.89 2.73 15.25
N GLY A 351 7.90 2.02 15.75
CA GLY A 351 7.92 1.46 17.11
C GLY A 351 7.06 0.20 17.30
N ARG A 352 6.60 -0.41 16.21
CA ARG A 352 5.73 -1.61 16.20
C ARG A 352 6.54 -2.90 16.17
N PHE A 353 7.48 -3.02 17.09
CA PHE A 353 8.43 -4.15 17.16
C PHE A 353 7.75 -5.51 17.36
N ARG A 354 6.65 -5.56 18.11
CA ARG A 354 5.91 -6.82 18.33
C ARG A 354 5.27 -7.32 17.04
N GLU A 355 4.64 -6.42 16.29
CA GLU A 355 4.04 -6.75 14.99
C GLU A 355 5.11 -7.21 14.00
N ALA A 356 6.29 -6.57 13.96
CA ALA A 356 7.41 -7.02 13.16
C ALA A 356 7.79 -8.49 13.45
N GLY A 357 7.94 -8.84 14.72
CA GLY A 357 8.22 -10.20 15.16
C GLY A 357 7.12 -11.19 14.75
N TRP A 358 5.84 -10.80 14.89
CA TRP A 358 4.71 -11.64 14.49
C TRP A 358 4.67 -11.85 12.96
N ILE A 359 4.92 -10.81 12.16
CA ILE A 359 5.01 -10.90 10.69
C ILE A 359 6.10 -11.90 10.30
N LEU A 360 7.32 -11.76 10.84
CA LEU A 360 8.44 -12.66 10.54
C LEU A 360 8.13 -14.10 10.92
N ARG A 361 7.56 -14.35 12.09
CA ARG A 361 7.18 -15.70 12.52
C ARG A 361 6.04 -16.27 11.68
N THR A 362 5.06 -15.43 11.28
CA THR A 362 3.97 -15.83 10.37
C THR A 362 4.55 -16.33 9.05
N PHE A 363 5.36 -15.54 8.36
CA PHE A 363 5.98 -15.95 7.09
C PHE A 363 6.91 -17.16 7.25
N GLY A 364 7.62 -17.24 8.38
CA GLY A 364 8.45 -18.40 8.74
C GLY A 364 7.68 -19.71 8.81
N GLN A 365 6.37 -19.72 9.10
CA GLN A 365 5.53 -20.92 9.11
C GLN A 365 5.16 -21.41 7.70
N TYR A 366 5.18 -20.51 6.72
CA TYR A 366 4.82 -20.80 5.33
C TYR A 366 6.00 -21.19 4.43
N ILE A 367 7.21 -21.34 4.97
CA ILE A 367 8.36 -21.78 4.18
C ILE A 367 8.09 -23.17 3.60
N ARG A 368 8.20 -23.33 2.28
CA ARG A 368 8.06 -24.59 1.54
C ARG A 368 9.20 -24.71 0.53
N ASP A 369 9.91 -25.82 0.55
CA ASP A 369 11.03 -26.08 -0.36
C ASP A 369 12.07 -24.94 -0.40
N GLY A 370 12.34 -24.33 0.77
CA GLY A 370 13.26 -23.22 0.91
C GLY A 370 12.77 -21.87 0.38
N LEU A 371 11.48 -21.70 0.11
CA LEU A 371 10.88 -20.44 -0.35
C LEU A 371 9.78 -19.97 0.60
N ILE A 372 9.65 -18.65 0.81
CA ILE A 372 8.46 -18.04 1.38
C ILE A 372 7.42 -17.77 0.26
N PRO A 373 6.13 -17.69 0.59
CA PRO A 373 5.14 -17.29 -0.41
C PRO A 373 5.35 -15.86 -0.87
N ASN A 374 5.20 -15.62 -2.17
CA ASN A 374 5.22 -14.28 -2.71
C ASN A 374 3.87 -13.56 -2.58
N MET A 375 2.77 -14.30 -2.60
CA MET A 375 1.42 -13.73 -2.54
C MET A 375 0.44 -14.71 -1.89
N PHE A 376 -0.54 -14.14 -1.17
CA PHE A 376 -1.76 -14.84 -0.75
C PHE A 376 -2.94 -14.21 -1.49
N PRO A 377 -3.63 -14.94 -2.38
CA PRO A 377 -4.80 -14.40 -3.09
C PRO A 377 -5.96 -14.07 -2.13
N ASP A 378 -6.74 -13.02 -2.46
CA ASP A 378 -7.97 -12.73 -1.72
C ASP A 378 -8.89 -13.96 -1.66
N GLY A 379 -9.48 -14.20 -0.50
CA GLY A 379 -10.35 -15.37 -0.28
C GLY A 379 -9.65 -16.72 -0.26
N SER A 380 -8.31 -16.77 -0.25
CA SER A 380 -7.51 -18.01 -0.17
C SER A 380 -6.47 -17.94 0.95
N ASN A 381 -6.16 -19.12 1.54
CA ASN A 381 -5.09 -19.28 2.53
C ASN A 381 -3.87 -20.00 1.95
N GLU A 382 -3.88 -20.31 0.65
CA GLU A 382 -2.76 -20.96 -0.02
C GLU A 382 -1.80 -19.94 -0.62
N GLY A 383 -0.54 -19.97 -0.18
CA GLY A 383 0.50 -19.10 -0.70
C GLY A 383 1.01 -19.52 -2.08
N LEU A 384 1.33 -18.54 -2.92
CA LEU A 384 1.97 -18.72 -4.22
C LEU A 384 3.47 -18.44 -4.11
N TYR A 385 4.33 -19.35 -4.63
CA TYR A 385 5.77 -19.38 -4.36
C TYR A 385 6.66 -18.99 -5.57
N HIS A 386 6.11 -18.40 -6.62
CA HIS A 386 6.86 -18.03 -7.82
C HIS A 386 7.67 -16.74 -7.62
N THR A 387 8.76 -16.85 -6.87
CA THR A 387 9.66 -15.72 -6.54
C THR A 387 11.06 -16.25 -6.24
N ALA A 388 12.10 -15.52 -6.65
CA ALA A 388 13.49 -15.83 -6.32
C ALA A 388 14.05 -14.89 -5.23
N ASP A 389 13.49 -13.69 -5.07
CA ASP A 389 14.01 -12.66 -4.19
C ASP A 389 13.30 -12.55 -2.84
N ALA A 390 11.99 -12.80 -2.75
CA ALA A 390 11.22 -12.64 -1.51
C ALA A 390 11.84 -13.38 -0.32
N THR A 391 12.33 -14.60 -0.55
CA THR A 391 13.00 -15.39 0.49
C THR A 391 14.34 -14.80 0.92
N LEU A 392 15.07 -14.20 0.02
CA LEU A 392 16.34 -13.55 0.33
C LEU A 392 16.11 -12.21 1.05
N TRP A 393 15.05 -11.48 0.72
CA TRP A 393 14.58 -10.32 1.48
C TRP A 393 14.18 -10.67 2.91
N PHE A 394 13.72 -11.89 3.17
CA PHE A 394 13.40 -12.35 4.53
C PHE A 394 14.63 -12.36 5.46
N PHE A 395 15.83 -12.67 4.95
CA PHE A 395 17.08 -12.51 5.71
C PHE A 395 17.36 -11.05 6.05
N HIS A 396 17.18 -10.16 5.08
CA HIS A 396 17.33 -8.72 5.28
C HIS A 396 16.37 -8.18 6.33
N ALA A 397 15.07 -8.52 6.20
CA ALA A 397 14.03 -8.09 7.14
C ALA A 397 14.30 -8.59 8.58
N LEU A 398 14.73 -9.85 8.73
CA LEU A 398 15.12 -10.39 10.03
C LEU A 398 16.33 -9.65 10.62
N ASP A 399 17.35 -9.32 9.82
CA ASP A 399 18.50 -8.55 10.27
C ASP A 399 18.10 -7.16 10.81
N ARG A 400 17.25 -6.44 10.06
CA ARG A 400 16.75 -5.11 10.46
C ARG A 400 15.96 -5.20 11.76
N TYR A 401 15.10 -6.21 11.89
CA TYR A 401 14.34 -6.46 13.11
C TYR A 401 15.26 -6.76 14.31
N LEU A 402 16.23 -7.66 14.15
CA LEU A 402 17.15 -8.03 15.23
C LEU A 402 18.02 -6.85 15.68
N LYS A 403 18.46 -6.00 14.75
CA LYS A 403 19.20 -4.77 15.08
C LYS A 403 18.36 -3.77 15.88
N ALA A 404 17.06 -3.72 15.61
CA ALA A 404 16.16 -2.81 16.32
C ALA A 404 15.70 -3.34 17.68
N THR A 405 15.69 -4.67 17.91
CA THR A 405 15.05 -5.28 19.08
C THR A 405 15.95 -6.16 19.94
N ASP A 406 17.01 -6.72 19.37
CA ASP A 406 17.82 -7.81 19.97
C ASP A 406 17.00 -9.05 20.37
N ASP A 407 15.89 -9.32 19.66
CA ASP A 407 14.99 -10.45 19.95
C ASP A 407 15.62 -11.80 19.59
N ARG A 408 16.36 -12.38 20.53
CA ARG A 408 17.01 -13.67 20.37
C ARG A 408 16.05 -14.84 20.30
N VAL A 409 14.87 -14.72 20.87
CA VAL A 409 13.84 -15.78 20.84
C VAL A 409 13.33 -15.97 19.39
N THR A 410 13.01 -14.89 18.71
CA THR A 410 12.62 -14.95 17.30
C THR A 410 13.75 -15.52 16.43
N LEU A 411 15.02 -15.11 16.69
CA LEU A 411 16.15 -15.69 15.99
C LEU A 411 16.28 -17.21 16.21
N GLU A 412 16.18 -17.68 17.44
CA GLU A 412 16.26 -19.12 17.75
C GLU A 412 15.19 -19.95 17.04
N VAL A 413 13.96 -19.42 16.93
CA VAL A 413 12.85 -20.06 16.21
C VAL A 413 13.10 -20.10 14.71
N LEU A 414 13.66 -19.03 14.13
CA LEU A 414 13.83 -18.90 12.68
C LEU A 414 15.18 -19.46 12.18
N LEU A 415 16.21 -19.53 12.99
CA LEU A 415 17.57 -19.94 12.57
C LEU A 415 17.61 -21.32 11.88
N PRO A 416 16.93 -22.38 12.36
CA PRO A 416 16.89 -23.65 11.64
C PRO A 416 16.29 -23.53 10.24
N LYS A 417 15.24 -22.73 10.12
CA LYS A 417 14.54 -22.47 8.83
C LYS A 417 15.41 -21.71 7.84
N MET A 418 16.23 -20.76 8.34
CA MET A 418 17.21 -20.04 7.51
C MET A 418 18.29 -20.98 6.98
N HIS A 419 18.75 -21.96 7.77
CA HIS A 419 19.64 -23.00 7.28
C HIS A 419 18.99 -23.89 6.22
N ASP A 420 17.72 -24.26 6.40
CA ASP A 420 16.97 -25.06 5.41
C ASP A 420 16.79 -24.31 4.10
N ILE A 421 16.55 -22.99 4.14
CA ILE A 421 16.51 -22.14 2.94
C ILE A 421 17.83 -22.21 2.18
N VAL A 422 18.95 -21.96 2.86
CA VAL A 422 20.27 -21.99 2.20
C VAL A 422 20.58 -23.39 1.63
N LYS A 423 20.26 -24.43 2.37
CA LYS A 423 20.40 -25.82 1.89
C LYS A 423 19.62 -26.06 0.61
N CYS A 424 18.31 -25.67 0.56
CA CYS A 424 17.48 -25.82 -0.62
C CYS A 424 18.04 -25.06 -1.83
N HIS A 425 18.61 -23.86 -1.64
CA HIS A 425 19.21 -23.08 -2.71
C HIS A 425 20.50 -23.74 -3.23
N LEU A 426 21.30 -24.37 -2.36
CA LEU A 426 22.50 -25.10 -2.75
C LEU A 426 22.17 -26.39 -3.50
N GLU A 427 21.12 -27.12 -3.10
CA GLU A 427 20.68 -28.38 -3.70
C GLU A 427 19.80 -28.17 -4.94
N GLY A 428 19.22 -26.97 -5.08
CA GLY A 428 18.23 -26.61 -6.09
C GLY A 428 16.79 -26.72 -5.58
N THR A 429 15.96 -25.73 -5.90
CA THR A 429 14.55 -25.67 -5.54
C THR A 429 13.66 -25.37 -6.75
N ARG A 430 12.41 -24.98 -6.52
CA ARG A 430 11.42 -24.70 -7.58
C ARG A 430 11.92 -23.64 -8.57
N PHE A 431 11.35 -23.62 -9.76
CA PHE A 431 11.56 -22.60 -10.79
C PHE A 431 13.02 -22.44 -11.26
N GLY A 432 13.81 -23.51 -11.19
CA GLY A 432 15.22 -23.49 -11.60
C GLY A 432 16.10 -22.64 -10.69
N ILE A 433 15.64 -22.30 -9.48
CA ILE A 433 16.44 -21.56 -8.50
C ILE A 433 17.46 -22.50 -7.88
N HIS A 434 18.75 -22.24 -8.10
CA HIS A 434 19.85 -23.02 -7.55
C HIS A 434 21.17 -22.27 -7.59
N VAL A 435 22.11 -22.66 -6.77
CA VAL A 435 23.48 -22.15 -6.81
C VAL A 435 24.29 -22.92 -7.88
N ASP A 436 24.90 -22.20 -8.81
CA ASP A 436 25.82 -22.80 -9.78
C ASP A 436 27.09 -23.26 -9.05
N PRO A 437 27.42 -24.58 -9.04
CA PRO A 437 28.57 -25.09 -8.33
C PRO A 437 29.91 -24.59 -8.91
N LYS A 438 29.94 -24.05 -10.13
CA LYS A 438 31.16 -23.56 -10.77
C LYS A 438 31.64 -22.24 -10.14
N ASP A 439 30.70 -21.34 -9.88
CA ASP A 439 31.05 -19.98 -9.43
C ASP A 439 30.35 -19.55 -8.11
N GLY A 440 29.40 -20.34 -7.62
CA GLY A 440 28.69 -20.04 -6.36
C GLY A 440 27.62 -18.95 -6.49
N LEU A 441 27.32 -18.50 -7.72
CA LEU A 441 26.26 -17.53 -8.00
C LEU A 441 24.91 -18.24 -8.10
N LEU A 442 23.85 -17.52 -7.73
CA LEU A 442 22.48 -18.01 -7.79
C LEU A 442 21.91 -17.82 -9.20
N VAL A 443 21.42 -18.89 -9.77
CA VAL A 443 20.69 -18.96 -11.03
C VAL A 443 19.19 -19.01 -10.72
N GLN A 444 18.38 -18.35 -11.52
CA GLN A 444 16.92 -18.44 -11.45
C GLN A 444 16.32 -18.37 -12.85
N GLY A 445 15.17 -19.01 -13.04
CA GLY A 445 14.40 -18.93 -14.27
C GLY A 445 13.58 -20.19 -14.53
N ALA A 446 12.37 -19.98 -14.99
CA ALA A 446 11.50 -21.03 -15.54
C ALA A 446 10.70 -20.42 -16.69
N GLU A 447 10.41 -21.22 -17.71
CA GLU A 447 9.60 -20.74 -18.84
C GLU A 447 8.20 -20.35 -18.39
N GLY A 448 7.74 -19.17 -18.81
CA GLY A 448 6.43 -18.62 -18.46
C GLY A 448 6.33 -18.04 -17.06
N TYR A 449 7.42 -17.96 -16.28
CA TYR A 449 7.45 -17.34 -14.95
C TYR A 449 8.34 -16.11 -14.91
N GLN A 450 7.89 -15.15 -14.11
CA GLN A 450 8.62 -13.97 -13.65
C GLN A 450 8.97 -14.18 -12.16
N LEU A 451 10.25 -14.13 -11.80
CA LEU A 451 10.71 -14.53 -10.48
C LEU A 451 11.40 -13.41 -9.69
N THR A 452 11.78 -12.31 -10.36
CA THR A 452 12.37 -11.12 -9.72
C THR A 452 11.28 -10.09 -9.41
N TRP A 453 11.63 -8.98 -8.74
CA TRP A 453 10.68 -7.89 -8.51
C TRP A 453 10.17 -7.22 -9.80
N MET A 454 10.88 -7.41 -10.93
CA MET A 454 10.42 -6.98 -12.26
C MET A 454 9.50 -8.04 -12.86
N ASP A 455 8.30 -8.20 -12.31
CA ASP A 455 7.43 -9.36 -12.49
C ASP A 455 6.17 -9.12 -13.35
N ALA A 456 6.18 -8.06 -14.18
CA ALA A 456 5.07 -7.80 -15.12
C ALA A 456 4.84 -8.97 -16.07
N LYS A 457 3.57 -9.43 -16.12
CA LYS A 457 3.12 -10.49 -17.02
C LYS A 457 1.70 -10.23 -17.50
N CYS A 458 1.52 -10.17 -18.81
CA CYS A 458 0.23 -9.95 -19.46
C CYS A 458 -0.04 -11.01 -20.53
N ASN A 459 -1.20 -11.66 -20.49
CA ASN A 459 -1.63 -12.66 -21.49
C ASN A 459 -0.58 -13.75 -21.79
N GLY A 460 0.13 -14.21 -20.76
CA GLY A 460 1.21 -15.20 -20.90
C GLY A 460 2.57 -14.63 -21.29
N TRP A 461 2.64 -13.37 -21.71
CA TRP A 461 3.90 -12.68 -22.00
C TRP A 461 4.55 -12.18 -20.72
N VAL A 462 5.74 -12.69 -20.38
CA VAL A 462 6.61 -12.15 -19.34
C VAL A 462 7.42 -11.00 -19.93
N VAL A 463 7.19 -9.78 -19.45
CA VAL A 463 7.73 -8.56 -20.09
C VAL A 463 9.23 -8.43 -19.86
N THR A 464 9.69 -8.72 -18.65
CA THR A 464 11.08 -8.52 -18.21
C THR A 464 11.57 -9.79 -17.53
N PRO A 465 11.80 -10.90 -18.27
CA PRO A 465 12.03 -12.22 -17.67
C PRO A 465 13.32 -12.35 -16.86
N ARG A 466 14.41 -11.69 -17.25
CA ARG A 466 15.70 -11.63 -16.56
C ARG A 466 16.20 -12.99 -16.02
N ARG A 467 16.00 -14.05 -16.80
CA ARG A 467 16.42 -15.41 -16.43
C ARG A 467 17.93 -15.58 -16.54
N GLY A 468 18.53 -16.29 -15.60
CA GLY A 468 19.97 -16.45 -15.46
C GLY A 468 20.46 -15.97 -14.10
N LYS A 469 21.60 -15.32 -14.04
CA LYS A 469 22.21 -14.80 -12.82
C LYS A 469 21.90 -13.29 -12.71
N ALA A 470 20.79 -12.92 -12.07
CA ALA A 470 20.39 -11.51 -11.90
C ALA A 470 21.21 -10.83 -10.79
N VAL A 471 21.54 -9.55 -10.98
CA VAL A 471 22.50 -8.81 -10.14
C VAL A 471 22.03 -8.66 -8.71
N GLU A 472 20.76 -8.25 -8.51
CA GLU A 472 20.20 -8.07 -7.17
C GLU A 472 19.99 -9.40 -6.44
N ILE A 473 19.60 -10.45 -7.18
CA ILE A 473 19.44 -11.79 -6.60
C ILE A 473 20.77 -12.28 -6.02
N ASN A 474 21.87 -12.06 -6.73
CA ASN A 474 23.19 -12.44 -6.26
C ASN A 474 23.73 -11.54 -5.15
N ALA A 475 23.39 -10.25 -5.14
CA ALA A 475 23.68 -9.37 -4.02
C ALA A 475 22.92 -9.80 -2.75
N LEU A 476 21.63 -10.10 -2.86
CA LEU A 476 20.80 -10.62 -1.76
C LEU A 476 21.29 -11.98 -1.27
N TRP A 477 21.70 -12.88 -2.19
CA TRP A 477 22.26 -14.18 -1.83
C TRP A 477 23.52 -14.07 -0.99
N TYR A 478 24.48 -13.25 -1.45
CA TYR A 478 25.68 -12.98 -0.66
C TYR A 478 25.36 -12.42 0.74
N ASN A 479 24.46 -11.43 0.79
CA ASN A 479 24.02 -10.83 2.04
C ASN A 479 23.38 -11.88 2.97
N ALA A 480 22.50 -12.74 2.46
CA ALA A 480 21.86 -13.82 3.21
C ALA A 480 22.90 -14.81 3.81
N LEU A 481 23.90 -15.22 3.03
CA LEU A 481 24.99 -16.07 3.51
C LEU A 481 25.80 -15.41 4.64
N LYS A 482 26.13 -14.13 4.51
CA LYS A 482 26.91 -13.39 5.52
C LYS A 482 26.11 -13.19 6.81
N LEU A 483 24.81 -12.87 6.69
CA LEU A 483 23.93 -12.73 7.86
C LEU A 483 23.78 -14.07 8.58
N LEU A 484 23.48 -15.15 7.84
CA LEU A 484 23.36 -16.48 8.44
C LEU A 484 24.65 -16.95 9.08
N LYS A 485 25.81 -16.66 8.44
CA LYS A 485 27.13 -16.90 9.04
C LYS A 485 27.24 -16.21 10.40
N GLY A 486 26.88 -14.92 10.48
CA GLY A 486 26.94 -14.14 11.71
C GLY A 486 26.10 -14.78 12.82
N TRP A 487 24.83 -15.04 12.55
CA TRP A 487 23.89 -15.67 13.50
C TRP A 487 24.29 -17.08 13.91
N THR A 488 24.78 -17.89 12.95
CA THR A 488 25.27 -19.26 13.25
C THR A 488 26.51 -19.24 14.13
N ARG A 489 27.45 -18.36 13.85
CA ARG A 489 28.65 -18.20 14.67
C ARG A 489 28.32 -17.84 16.10
N GLU A 490 27.39 -16.91 16.29
CA GLU A 490 26.93 -16.47 17.59
C GLU A 490 26.20 -17.59 18.35
N ALA A 491 25.29 -18.32 17.70
CA ALA A 491 24.50 -19.36 18.33
C ALA A 491 25.24 -20.71 18.51
N ARG A 492 26.17 -21.07 17.59
CA ARG A 492 26.76 -22.43 17.50
C ARG A 492 28.29 -22.45 17.41
N GLY A 493 28.94 -21.29 17.44
CA GLY A 493 30.40 -21.15 17.34
C GLY A 493 30.95 -21.13 15.90
N GLU A 494 32.23 -20.71 15.77
CA GLU A 494 32.89 -20.46 14.49
C GLU A 494 32.97 -21.68 13.56
N ALA A 495 33.13 -22.88 14.14
CA ALA A 495 33.24 -24.12 13.33
C ALA A 495 31.96 -24.41 12.53
N SER A 496 30.80 -24.11 13.11
CA SER A 496 29.49 -24.33 12.48
C SER A 496 29.18 -23.34 11.34
N ALA A 497 29.89 -22.22 11.28
CA ALA A 497 29.70 -21.16 10.28
C ALA A 497 30.70 -21.23 9.11
N ARG A 498 31.65 -22.16 9.13
CA ARG A 498 32.80 -22.21 8.18
C ARG A 498 32.35 -22.43 6.75
N ASP A 499 31.38 -23.33 6.51
CA ASP A 499 30.91 -23.64 5.16
C ASP A 499 30.16 -22.45 4.55
N LEU A 500 29.39 -21.74 5.37
CA LEU A 500 28.67 -20.50 4.94
C LEU A 500 29.67 -19.44 4.48
N ASP A 501 30.80 -19.31 5.17
CA ASP A 501 31.85 -18.36 4.78
C ASP A 501 32.50 -18.74 3.44
N ALA A 502 32.77 -20.03 3.24
CA ALA A 502 33.30 -20.51 1.97
C ALA A 502 32.36 -20.25 0.78
N HIS A 503 31.06 -20.46 0.98
CA HIS A 503 30.05 -20.13 -0.05
C HIS A 503 29.98 -18.61 -0.30
N ALA A 504 29.96 -17.78 0.75
CA ALA A 504 29.94 -16.33 0.61
C ALA A 504 31.18 -15.79 -0.13
N GLU A 505 32.38 -16.24 0.22
CA GLU A 505 33.61 -15.78 -0.43
C GLU A 505 33.70 -16.24 -1.91
N ARG A 506 33.20 -17.43 -2.24
CA ARG A 506 33.08 -17.86 -3.65
C ARG A 506 32.15 -16.95 -4.42
N CYS A 507 30.94 -16.70 -3.90
CA CYS A 507 29.96 -15.81 -4.49
C CYS A 507 30.56 -14.40 -4.70
N ARG A 508 31.18 -13.78 -3.69
CA ARG A 508 31.78 -12.45 -3.76
C ARG A 508 32.84 -12.34 -4.86
N ARG A 509 33.73 -13.31 -4.94
CA ARG A 509 34.80 -13.32 -5.96
C ARG A 509 34.20 -13.37 -7.36
N SER A 510 33.31 -14.34 -7.61
CA SER A 510 32.69 -14.51 -8.92
C SER A 510 31.80 -13.33 -9.29
N PHE A 511 31.12 -12.70 -8.29
CA PHE A 511 30.32 -11.49 -8.52
C PHE A 511 31.20 -10.38 -9.07
N ASN A 512 32.33 -10.08 -8.43
CA ASN A 512 33.20 -8.98 -8.83
C ASN A 512 33.98 -9.24 -10.14
N GLU A 513 34.23 -10.49 -10.48
CA GLU A 513 34.84 -10.91 -11.75
C GLU A 513 33.85 -10.82 -12.92
N ARG A 514 32.54 -11.10 -12.70
CA ARG A 514 31.61 -11.34 -13.79
C ARG A 514 30.57 -10.25 -14.02
N PHE A 515 30.16 -9.53 -12.98
CA PHE A 515 29.10 -8.51 -13.09
C PHE A 515 29.64 -7.14 -13.53
N TRP A 516 30.94 -6.88 -13.46
CA TRP A 516 31.47 -5.58 -13.82
C TRP A 516 31.45 -5.36 -15.35
N TYR A 517 30.71 -4.32 -15.79
CA TYR A 517 30.66 -3.86 -17.17
C TYR A 517 31.62 -2.69 -17.36
N GLU A 518 32.83 -2.98 -17.88
CA GLU A 518 33.94 -2.03 -17.95
C GLU A 518 33.61 -0.80 -18.81
N GLU A 519 32.97 -1.01 -19.98
CA GLU A 519 32.65 0.09 -20.90
C GLU A 519 31.59 1.04 -20.33
N GLY A 520 30.65 0.55 -19.53
CA GLY A 520 29.60 1.34 -18.89
C GLY A 520 29.98 1.94 -17.55
N GLY A 521 30.98 1.40 -16.87
CA GLY A 521 31.35 1.78 -15.52
C GLY A 521 30.31 1.39 -14.45
N TYR A 522 29.50 0.35 -14.72
CA TYR A 522 28.45 -0.15 -13.86
C TYR A 522 28.31 -1.68 -13.97
N LEU A 523 27.26 -2.27 -13.38
CA LEU A 523 27.10 -3.72 -13.36
C LEU A 523 26.13 -4.21 -14.45
N TYR A 524 26.45 -5.35 -15.09
CA TYR A 524 25.49 -6.08 -15.90
C TYR A 524 24.24 -6.40 -15.06
N ASP A 525 23.06 -6.24 -15.65
CA ASP A 525 21.79 -6.57 -14.99
C ASP A 525 21.59 -8.07 -14.82
N VAL A 526 21.97 -8.87 -15.85
CA VAL A 526 21.96 -10.33 -15.81
C VAL A 526 23.22 -10.87 -16.44
N VAL A 527 23.93 -11.77 -15.76
CA VAL A 527 25.05 -12.53 -16.29
C VAL A 527 24.56 -13.89 -16.76
N GLU A 528 25.04 -14.38 -17.90
CA GLU A 528 24.57 -15.58 -18.57
C GLU A 528 23.04 -15.53 -18.81
N SER A 529 22.57 -14.43 -19.37
CA SER A 529 21.14 -14.22 -19.64
C SER A 529 20.62 -15.21 -20.67
N TRP A 530 19.52 -15.89 -20.33
CA TRP A 530 18.87 -16.81 -21.27
C TRP A 530 18.26 -16.07 -22.45
N GLU A 531 17.76 -14.86 -22.24
CA GLU A 531 17.20 -13.96 -23.25
C GLU A 531 18.26 -13.47 -24.25
N LYS A 532 19.51 -13.43 -23.83
CA LYS A 532 20.68 -13.05 -24.63
C LYS A 532 21.50 -14.28 -25.07
N HIS A 533 20.92 -15.47 -25.07
CA HIS A 533 21.60 -16.71 -25.48
C HIS A 533 22.88 -17.02 -24.70
N GLY A 534 22.92 -16.66 -23.43
CA GLY A 534 24.07 -16.82 -22.54
C GLY A 534 25.04 -15.65 -22.50
N GLU A 535 24.80 -14.58 -23.28
CA GLU A 535 25.52 -13.32 -23.16
C GLU A 535 25.06 -12.52 -21.93
N ASN A 536 25.85 -11.53 -21.50
CA ASN A 536 25.50 -10.66 -20.40
C ASN A 536 24.58 -9.54 -20.85
N ASP A 537 23.60 -9.20 -20.03
CA ASP A 537 22.70 -8.08 -20.28
C ASP A 537 23.26 -6.80 -19.63
N SER A 538 23.60 -5.82 -20.45
CA SER A 538 24.16 -4.52 -20.03
C SER A 538 23.08 -3.44 -19.83
N ALA A 539 21.79 -3.77 -19.74
CA ALA A 539 20.74 -2.81 -19.43
C ALA A 539 21.03 -2.07 -18.13
N CYS A 540 21.09 -0.73 -18.17
CA CYS A 540 21.30 0.07 -16.97
C CYS A 540 19.99 0.15 -16.18
N ARG A 541 19.94 -0.56 -15.06
CA ARG A 541 18.79 -0.70 -14.17
C ARG A 541 19.17 -0.42 -12.72
N PRO A 542 18.21 -0.06 -11.83
CA PRO A 542 18.51 0.26 -10.42
C PRO A 542 18.95 -0.96 -9.60
N ASN A 543 18.75 -2.18 -10.09
CA ASN A 543 19.06 -3.45 -9.42
C ASN A 543 20.50 -3.54 -8.91
N GLN A 544 21.43 -2.92 -9.61
CA GLN A 544 22.84 -2.86 -9.24
C GLN A 544 23.11 -2.17 -7.89
N LEU A 545 22.21 -1.29 -7.43
CA LEU A 545 22.35 -0.60 -6.14
C LEU A 545 22.41 -1.56 -4.96
N PHE A 546 21.74 -2.71 -5.04
CA PHE A 546 21.74 -3.71 -3.97
C PHE A 546 23.13 -4.31 -3.72
N ALA A 547 24.03 -4.28 -4.71
CA ALA A 547 25.40 -4.71 -4.53
C ALA A 547 26.19 -3.83 -3.55
N ILE A 548 25.68 -2.63 -3.25
CA ILE A 548 26.27 -1.65 -2.31
C ILE A 548 25.38 -1.46 -1.08
N SER A 549 24.07 -1.27 -1.26
CA SER A 549 23.13 -0.81 -0.23
C SER A 549 22.88 -1.81 0.90
N LEU A 550 22.88 -3.12 0.61
CA LEU A 550 22.62 -4.18 1.59
C LEU A 550 23.66 -4.16 2.73
N GLU A 551 23.33 -4.73 3.89
CA GLU A 551 24.22 -4.79 5.06
C GLU A 551 25.63 -5.24 4.70
N HIS A 552 25.74 -6.36 3.99
CA HIS A 552 26.99 -6.88 3.46
C HIS A 552 27.06 -6.58 1.95
N ALA A 553 27.75 -5.51 1.60
CA ALA A 553 27.99 -5.16 0.20
C ALA A 553 28.84 -6.24 -0.49
N VAL A 554 28.36 -6.77 -1.61
CA VAL A 554 29.08 -7.78 -2.39
C VAL A 554 30.10 -7.16 -3.34
N LEU A 555 29.82 -5.94 -3.85
CA LEU A 555 30.70 -5.21 -4.76
C LEU A 555 31.90 -4.63 -4.00
N GLU A 556 33.08 -4.69 -4.60
CA GLU A 556 34.30 -4.11 -4.06
C GLU A 556 34.24 -2.57 -4.03
N ARG A 557 34.72 -1.97 -2.93
CA ARG A 557 34.63 -0.53 -2.64
C ARG A 557 35.15 0.40 -3.77
N PRO A 558 36.22 0.10 -4.51
CA PRO A 558 36.71 0.98 -5.58
C PRO A 558 35.71 1.24 -6.72
N ARG A 559 34.70 0.40 -6.87
CA ARG A 559 33.67 0.49 -7.92
C ARG A 559 32.38 1.21 -7.47
N TRP A 560 32.22 1.49 -6.18
CA TRP A 560 30.96 2.01 -5.63
C TRP A 560 30.61 3.38 -6.17
N ASP A 561 31.58 4.30 -6.22
CA ASP A 561 31.37 5.68 -6.68
C ASP A 561 30.88 5.69 -8.13
N SER A 562 31.46 4.85 -9.00
CA SER A 562 31.06 4.75 -10.41
C SER A 562 29.62 4.24 -10.57
N VAL A 563 29.27 3.16 -9.88
CA VAL A 563 27.91 2.59 -9.92
C VAL A 563 26.87 3.59 -9.41
N LEU A 564 27.16 4.24 -8.28
CA LEU A 564 26.26 5.23 -7.68
C LEU A 564 26.06 6.44 -8.59
N GLU A 565 27.12 6.95 -9.21
CA GLU A 565 27.04 8.10 -10.10
C GLU A 565 26.24 7.80 -11.36
N VAL A 566 26.46 6.64 -11.99
CA VAL A 566 25.65 6.20 -13.14
C VAL A 566 24.17 6.09 -12.76
N ALA A 567 23.85 5.52 -11.58
CA ALA A 567 22.48 5.43 -11.10
C ALA A 567 21.88 6.83 -10.85
N ARG A 568 22.64 7.76 -10.27
CA ARG A 568 22.25 9.13 -10.02
C ARG A 568 21.92 9.88 -11.33
N GLU A 569 22.79 9.77 -12.33
CA GLU A 569 22.63 10.50 -13.59
C GLU A 569 21.53 9.94 -14.49
N LYS A 570 21.42 8.61 -14.56
CA LYS A 570 20.52 7.95 -15.53
C LYS A 570 19.14 7.57 -14.94
N LEU A 571 19.07 7.25 -13.66
CA LEU A 571 17.89 6.63 -13.08
C LEU A 571 17.17 7.49 -12.05
N LEU A 572 17.90 8.31 -11.27
CA LEU A 572 17.28 9.11 -10.20
C LEU A 572 16.31 10.15 -10.75
N THR A 573 15.18 10.28 -10.07
CA THR A 573 14.14 11.31 -10.30
C THR A 573 13.72 11.91 -8.97
N PRO A 574 12.92 12.98 -8.93
CA PRO A 574 12.43 13.54 -7.67
C PRO A 574 11.57 12.57 -6.84
N VAL A 575 10.99 11.53 -7.44
CA VAL A 575 9.99 10.63 -6.80
C VAL A 575 10.40 9.15 -6.85
N GLY A 576 11.70 8.87 -6.96
CA GLY A 576 12.22 7.51 -7.00
C GLY A 576 13.20 7.26 -8.14
N LEU A 577 13.35 6.01 -8.57
CA LEU A 577 14.28 5.66 -9.65
C LEU A 577 13.54 5.01 -10.82
N ARG A 578 13.98 5.38 -12.04
CA ARG A 578 13.57 4.68 -13.28
C ARG A 578 13.99 3.22 -13.24
N SER A 579 13.13 2.35 -13.70
CA SER A 579 13.41 0.90 -13.79
C SER A 579 14.33 0.54 -14.95
N LEU A 580 14.53 1.46 -15.90
CA LEU A 580 15.42 1.33 -17.05
C LEU A 580 15.91 2.72 -17.48
N SER A 581 17.15 2.81 -17.89
CA SER A 581 17.76 4.06 -18.38
C SER A 581 17.08 4.57 -19.67
N PRO A 582 16.89 5.90 -19.81
CA PRO A 582 16.24 6.52 -21.00
C PRO A 582 16.94 6.26 -22.33
N ASP A 583 18.23 5.96 -22.33
CA ASP A 583 19.02 5.66 -23.53
C ASP A 583 18.87 4.21 -24.04
N HIS A 584 18.14 3.35 -23.27
CA HIS A 584 17.87 1.97 -23.70
C HIS A 584 16.76 1.95 -24.77
N PRO A 585 16.87 1.11 -25.84
CA PRO A 585 15.87 1.06 -26.93
C PRO A 585 14.47 0.63 -26.46
N ASP A 586 14.36 -0.15 -25.39
CA ASP A 586 13.08 -0.61 -24.82
C ASP A 586 12.47 0.39 -23.81
N PHE A 587 13.08 1.55 -23.60
CA PHE A 587 12.60 2.55 -22.65
C PHE A 587 11.20 3.05 -23.02
N LYS A 588 10.30 3.07 -22.02
CA LYS A 588 8.93 3.59 -22.13
C LYS A 588 8.72 4.70 -21.11
N PRO A 589 8.41 5.93 -21.59
CA PRO A 589 8.35 7.11 -20.73
C PRO A 589 7.09 7.18 -19.85
N THR A 590 6.00 6.48 -20.24
CA THR A 590 4.70 6.64 -19.56
C THR A 590 4.04 5.28 -19.26
N TYR A 591 3.36 5.21 -18.11
CA TYR A 591 2.59 4.06 -17.64
C TYR A 591 1.09 4.36 -17.71
N HIS A 592 0.47 4.14 -18.86
CA HIS A 592 -0.96 4.40 -19.04
C HIS A 592 -1.57 3.49 -20.12
N GLY A 593 -2.91 3.56 -20.27
CA GLY A 593 -3.64 2.80 -21.28
C GLY A 593 -4.16 1.46 -20.77
N ASP A 594 -4.37 0.51 -21.67
CA ASP A 594 -4.84 -0.84 -21.34
C ASP A 594 -3.79 -1.67 -20.59
N LEU A 595 -4.19 -2.87 -20.16
CA LEU A 595 -3.32 -3.76 -19.37
C LEU A 595 -2.01 -4.07 -20.08
N GLN A 596 -2.07 -4.39 -21.40
CA GLN A 596 -0.86 -4.76 -22.15
C GLN A 596 0.10 -3.59 -22.29
N THR A 597 -0.41 -2.40 -22.55
CA THR A 597 0.40 -1.17 -22.68
C THR A 597 1.05 -0.80 -21.35
N ARG A 598 0.32 -0.89 -20.24
CA ARG A 598 0.85 -0.61 -18.92
C ARG A 598 1.93 -1.62 -18.52
N ASP A 599 1.64 -2.92 -18.63
CA ASP A 599 2.59 -3.96 -18.25
C ASP A 599 3.87 -3.91 -19.09
N ALA A 600 3.76 -3.54 -20.37
CA ALA A 600 4.91 -3.31 -21.23
C ALA A 600 5.84 -2.17 -20.73
N ALA A 601 5.31 -1.20 -19.97
CA ALA A 601 6.07 -0.09 -19.42
C ALA A 601 6.53 -0.31 -17.99
N TYR A 602 5.88 -1.20 -17.23
CA TYR A 602 5.95 -1.30 -15.77
C TYR A 602 7.37 -1.40 -15.20
N HIS A 603 8.26 -2.15 -15.90
CA HIS A 603 9.68 -2.28 -15.55
C HIS A 603 10.62 -1.87 -16.70
N GLN A 604 10.11 -1.07 -17.64
CA GLN A 604 10.85 -0.62 -18.83
C GLN A 604 10.94 0.91 -18.91
N GLY A 605 11.17 1.55 -17.80
CA GLY A 605 11.30 3.00 -17.66
C GLY A 605 10.58 3.57 -16.46
N THR A 606 9.33 3.14 -16.21
CA THR A 606 8.50 3.57 -15.07
C THR A 606 9.31 3.77 -13.81
N VAL A 607 9.08 4.89 -13.11
CA VAL A 607 9.75 5.24 -11.86
C VAL A 607 9.10 4.51 -10.70
N TRP A 608 9.92 3.91 -9.84
CA TRP A 608 9.51 3.21 -8.64
C TRP A 608 9.97 3.97 -7.40
N ALA A 609 9.01 4.38 -6.57
CA ALA A 609 9.28 5.19 -5.38
C ALA A 609 10.17 4.46 -4.35
N TRP A 610 9.91 3.16 -4.10
CA TRP A 610 10.61 2.40 -3.07
C TRP A 610 12.13 2.30 -3.28
N LEU A 611 12.59 2.39 -4.53
CA LEU A 611 14.01 2.31 -4.87
C LEU A 611 14.84 3.49 -4.32
N ILE A 612 14.16 4.54 -3.83
CA ILE A 612 14.85 5.64 -3.14
C ILE A 612 15.57 5.15 -1.89
N GLY A 613 15.04 4.13 -1.20
CA GLY A 613 15.66 3.54 -0.02
C GLY A 613 17.04 2.95 -0.29
N PRO A 614 17.18 1.96 -1.20
CA PRO A 614 18.47 1.42 -1.61
C PRO A 614 19.42 2.49 -2.17
N PHE A 615 18.92 3.52 -2.85
CA PHE A 615 19.75 4.62 -3.33
C PHE A 615 20.33 5.45 -2.18
N VAL A 616 19.51 5.84 -1.21
CA VAL A 616 19.94 6.59 -0.01
C VAL A 616 20.92 5.77 0.82
N ASP A 617 20.69 4.47 1.00
CA ASP A 617 21.62 3.58 1.70
C ASP A 617 22.98 3.50 0.99
N ALA A 618 23.00 3.34 -0.33
CA ALA A 618 24.20 3.34 -1.13
C ALA A 618 24.92 4.70 -1.05
N TRP A 619 24.16 5.81 -1.14
CA TRP A 619 24.71 7.17 -0.99
C TRP A 619 25.42 7.36 0.33
N LEU A 620 24.77 7.01 1.45
CA LEU A 620 25.34 7.17 2.79
C LEU A 620 26.51 6.21 3.06
N LYS A 621 26.59 5.07 2.37
CA LYS A 621 27.79 4.21 2.42
C LYS A 621 28.98 4.79 1.66
N VAL A 622 28.72 5.49 0.57
CA VAL A 622 29.74 6.19 -0.22
C VAL A 622 30.12 7.51 0.41
N HIS A 623 29.16 8.27 0.89
CA HIS A 623 29.26 9.60 1.48
C HIS A 623 28.68 9.64 2.92
N PRO A 624 29.37 9.05 3.94
CA PRO A 624 28.78 8.87 5.28
C PRO A 624 28.37 10.16 5.99
N GLU A 625 29.05 11.28 5.67
CA GLU A 625 28.80 12.58 6.29
C GLU A 625 27.72 13.42 5.57
N ASP A 626 27.30 13.01 4.34
CA ASP A 626 26.37 13.80 3.53
C ASP A 626 24.89 13.42 3.76
N ARG A 627 24.45 13.49 5.01
CA ARG A 627 23.05 13.28 5.38
C ARG A 627 22.13 14.35 4.77
N ALA A 628 22.60 15.58 4.66
CA ALA A 628 21.83 16.67 4.05
C ALA A 628 21.63 16.45 2.54
N GLY A 629 22.64 15.96 1.83
CA GLY A 629 22.53 15.55 0.44
C GLY A 629 21.52 14.41 0.27
N ALA A 630 21.62 13.39 1.12
CA ALA A 630 20.69 12.27 1.14
C ALA A 630 19.23 12.74 1.41
N ARG A 631 19.02 13.72 2.31
CA ARG A 631 17.69 14.30 2.58
C ARG A 631 17.08 14.96 1.33
N ARG A 632 17.88 15.68 0.53
CA ARG A 632 17.38 16.34 -0.70
C ARG A 632 16.76 15.37 -1.68
N PHE A 633 17.18 14.11 -1.73
CA PHE A 633 16.58 13.08 -2.59
C PHE A 633 15.15 12.70 -2.17
N LEU A 634 14.73 13.07 -0.95
CA LEU A 634 13.39 12.79 -0.43
C LEU A 634 12.43 13.99 -0.58
N GLU A 635 12.94 15.19 -0.91
CA GLU A 635 12.14 16.41 -0.95
C GLU A 635 11.05 16.39 -2.02
N GLY A 636 11.27 15.67 -3.12
CA GLY A 636 10.27 15.51 -4.20
C GLY A 636 9.02 14.75 -3.76
N PHE A 637 9.09 13.95 -2.70
CA PHE A 637 7.91 13.27 -2.14
C PHE A 637 7.01 14.18 -1.32
N VAL A 638 7.50 15.32 -0.84
CA VAL A 638 6.70 16.24 -0.01
C VAL A 638 5.53 16.84 -0.78
N PRO A 639 5.71 17.43 -1.99
CA PRO A 639 4.58 17.87 -2.80
C PRO A 639 3.71 16.70 -3.29
N HIS A 640 4.29 15.52 -3.53
CA HIS A 640 3.52 14.34 -3.95
C HIS A 640 2.48 13.90 -2.90
N LEU A 641 2.69 14.17 -1.60
CA LEU A 641 1.68 13.89 -0.56
C LEU A 641 0.38 14.71 -0.73
N ASP A 642 0.37 15.74 -1.56
CA ASP A 642 -0.85 16.48 -1.95
C ASP A 642 -1.52 15.89 -3.21
N GLU A 643 -0.88 14.96 -3.90
CA GLU A 643 -1.33 14.40 -5.18
C GLU A 643 -1.90 12.98 -4.99
N ALA A 644 -2.62 12.47 -6.01
CA ALA A 644 -3.19 11.13 -6.02
C ALA A 644 -3.88 10.78 -4.68
N CYS A 645 -3.30 9.92 -3.84
CA CYS A 645 -3.80 9.65 -2.50
C CYS A 645 -3.21 10.65 -1.51
N VAL A 646 -4.01 11.63 -1.09
CA VAL A 646 -3.57 12.67 -0.15
C VAL A 646 -3.02 12.03 1.13
N GLY A 647 -1.81 12.41 1.50
CA GLY A 647 -1.10 11.90 2.70
C GLY A 647 -0.46 10.51 2.53
N SER A 648 -0.39 9.95 1.31
CA SER A 648 0.28 8.68 1.03
C SER A 648 1.20 8.78 -0.19
N ILE A 649 1.91 7.71 -0.52
CA ILE A 649 2.85 7.66 -1.65
C ILE A 649 2.40 6.58 -2.64
N SER A 650 2.26 6.98 -3.90
CA SER A 650 1.90 6.09 -5.01
C SER A 650 2.96 5.02 -5.27
N GLU A 651 2.54 3.98 -5.95
CA GLU A 651 3.38 2.85 -6.34
C GLU A 651 4.48 3.26 -7.31
N VAL A 652 4.07 3.85 -8.43
CA VAL A 652 4.92 4.18 -9.57
C VAL A 652 4.57 5.55 -10.14
N PHE A 653 5.46 6.06 -11.00
CA PHE A 653 5.26 7.33 -11.70
C PHE A 653 5.71 7.21 -13.16
N ASP A 654 5.16 8.05 -14.03
CA ASP A 654 5.69 8.21 -15.38
C ASP A 654 7.19 8.56 -15.32
N ALA A 655 7.98 8.09 -16.27
CA ALA A 655 9.44 8.23 -16.25
C ALA A 655 9.96 9.61 -16.72
N VAL A 656 9.05 10.50 -17.12
CA VAL A 656 9.33 11.85 -17.60
C VAL A 656 8.45 12.86 -16.89
N GLU A 657 8.87 14.11 -16.87
CA GLU A 657 8.09 15.21 -16.30
C GLU A 657 6.68 15.27 -16.90
N PRO A 658 5.65 15.55 -16.10
CA PRO A 658 5.71 15.97 -14.67
C PRO A 658 5.80 14.81 -13.66
N PHE A 659 6.22 13.62 -14.04
CA PHE A 659 6.29 12.42 -13.19
C PHE A 659 4.94 12.05 -12.59
N THR A 660 3.93 11.96 -13.44
CA THR A 660 2.55 11.70 -13.02
C THR A 660 2.43 10.40 -12.22
N PRO A 661 1.81 10.43 -11.01
CA PRO A 661 1.60 9.24 -10.20
C PRO A 661 0.68 8.23 -10.90
N ARG A 662 1.03 6.95 -10.78
CA ARG A 662 0.36 5.83 -11.44
C ARG A 662 0.28 4.62 -10.49
N GLY A 663 -0.31 3.53 -10.98
CA GLY A 663 -0.42 2.28 -10.24
C GLY A 663 -1.38 2.37 -9.07
N CYS A 664 -1.04 1.73 -7.95
CA CYS A 664 -1.72 1.87 -6.66
C CYS A 664 -1.54 3.30 -6.13
N ILE A 665 -2.61 3.83 -5.54
CA ILE A 665 -2.58 5.19 -4.99
C ILE A 665 -1.78 5.29 -3.68
N ALA A 666 -1.66 4.16 -2.96
CA ALA A 666 -0.96 4.05 -1.69
C ALA A 666 -0.20 2.71 -1.66
N GLN A 667 1.11 2.76 -1.59
CA GLN A 667 1.97 1.57 -1.69
C GLN A 667 2.85 1.41 -0.44
N ALA A 668 2.84 0.20 0.12
CA ALA A 668 3.51 -0.13 1.38
C ALA A 668 5.02 0.16 1.34
N TRP A 669 5.73 -0.40 0.36
CA TRP A 669 7.18 -0.20 0.26
C TRP A 669 7.59 1.23 -0.12
N SER A 670 6.73 1.98 -0.84
CA SER A 670 6.99 3.40 -1.12
C SER A 670 6.97 4.22 0.17
N VAL A 671 5.91 4.07 0.97
CA VAL A 671 5.77 4.74 2.27
C VAL A 671 6.86 4.27 3.23
N ALA A 672 7.13 2.97 3.31
CA ALA A 672 8.12 2.37 4.20
C ALA A 672 9.53 2.93 3.95
N GLU A 673 9.98 2.91 2.69
CA GLU A 673 11.33 3.30 2.33
C GLU A 673 11.55 4.82 2.45
N VAL A 674 10.54 5.62 2.08
CA VAL A 674 10.61 7.07 2.29
C VAL A 674 10.63 7.41 3.79
N LEU A 675 9.76 6.80 4.62
CA LEU A 675 9.71 7.02 6.07
C LEU A 675 11.02 6.62 6.75
N ARG A 676 11.55 5.43 6.42
CA ARG A 676 12.83 4.94 6.96
C ARG A 676 13.97 5.90 6.62
N CYS A 677 14.06 6.30 5.37
CA CYS A 677 15.09 7.25 4.91
C CYS A 677 14.89 8.65 5.49
N TRP A 678 13.64 9.06 5.73
CA TRP A 678 13.32 10.32 6.41
C TRP A 678 13.93 10.37 7.80
N VAL A 679 13.81 9.30 8.58
CA VAL A 679 14.43 9.17 9.90
C VAL A 679 15.94 9.09 9.81
N LEU A 680 16.48 8.26 8.90
CA LEU A 680 17.91 8.04 8.72
C LEU A 680 18.68 9.33 8.37
N THR A 681 18.06 10.19 7.56
CA THR A 681 18.66 11.45 7.09
C THR A 681 18.36 12.66 7.98
N SER A 682 17.51 12.51 9.01
CA SER A 682 17.24 13.58 9.98
C SER A 682 18.47 13.87 10.82
N GLU A 683 18.71 15.15 11.11
CA GLU A 683 19.78 15.58 12.02
C GLU A 683 19.61 14.91 13.39
N GLN A 684 20.73 14.56 14.03
CA GLN A 684 20.66 14.13 15.43
C GLN A 684 20.17 15.33 16.24
N ALA A 685 19.01 15.20 16.89
CA ALA A 685 18.59 16.18 17.88
C ALA A 685 19.76 16.37 18.84
N GLY A 686 20.34 17.57 18.90
CA GLY A 686 21.45 17.88 19.76
C GLY A 686 21.15 17.41 21.17
N ARG A 687 22.09 16.65 21.76
CA ARG A 687 22.02 16.16 23.15
C ARG A 687 21.94 17.33 24.12
#